data_0487bbbd6a28788fe7547aeea9f6011d
#
_entry.id   0487bbbd6a28788fe7547aeea9f6011d
#
_cell.length_a   1.000
_cell.length_b   1.000
_cell.length_c   1.000
_cell.angle_alpha   90.00
_cell.angle_beta   90.00
_cell.angle_gamma   90.00
#
_symmetry.space_group_name_H-M   'P 1'
#
loop_
_entity.id
_entity.type
_entity.pdbx_description
1 polymer ?
#
loop_
_entity_poly.entity_id
_entity_poly.type
_entity_poly.pdbx_seq_one_letter_code
_entity_poly.pdbx_strand_id
1 'polypeptide(L)'
;MNGQASDDLLGSADKLYEVTKSMSEKNGSVVLPEVLPKKGVLYFEETSHMILSSELQLRRITKMVLGKLSRRIKKLSVHSNTSESDSDSTDVSDSGDSTSDSESSLSSETDSNNVPKDPRDRIVQKPKESETHYRVMTLKNGMQCLLISDAEEAKSESAAYRALEVSTTDKAAVALAVRVGSAHDPRHLPGLAHFLEHMLFMGCKKYPDENEYDQFLDNHGGSSNATTDMETTCYMFDVSAEHLEGAIDRFAHQFIAPLLRKSSVKREVKAVDSEYMEGLQKDSEKISSIMTSLLQPDHPYFGFSCGNRESLVVNPKKQNVDVLAELRKFYDKYYSANLMCLCISSSHPLKKLEKMTKVFEQIPNKKIPIPTLENLPIPVTRCNFVKYCPVKDKKKIFFSWFLPPQNKHFRAKPVEYVEFLLGHEGRGSLISALKHKGYATEIECQSALGGLDSGTNFTRFLLDITLSDTGLEDYREVIKLVFQYIQMMRNKLPCERIFNEMKTMRDIDFDYSENDDPFETVEDLVENMTLFPPENYLNGPEQILEYKPDLIMDVVNSLTPDRMFVVLQSPTFKGICTEVEKWNRGSYFEGNFDTDFIDMLKTASPKVLPFFKSEFKLPEPNKYIPEDFEVKESDVEGPETFPVVITDEPTHKVWFHVDDVFEEPECVVNLHLFSKRVCENVRTYAINCLYVELYCQRTAELFYSAGLAGLS
;
A
#
# COMPACT_ATOMS: atom_id res chain seq x y z
N MET A 1 -18.61 -5.23 40.42
CA MET A 1 -18.01 -5.91 39.26
C MET A 1 -16.58 -5.43 38.94
N ASN A 2 -15.84 -4.92 39.97
CA ASN A 2 -14.47 -4.38 39.76
C ASN A 2 -13.36 -5.29 40.33
N GLY A 3 -13.69 -6.53 40.67
CA GLY A 3 -12.69 -7.48 41.24
C GLY A 3 -12.22 -8.57 40.27
N GLN A 4 -13.06 -8.96 39.29
CA GLN A 4 -12.72 -10.05 38.36
C GLN A 4 -11.78 -9.62 37.22
N ALA A 5 -11.86 -8.38 36.75
CA ALA A 5 -10.96 -7.88 35.72
C ALA A 5 -9.51 -7.71 36.19
N SER A 6 -9.26 -7.50 37.51
CA SER A 6 -7.92 -7.41 38.07
C SER A 6 -7.25 -8.77 38.21
N ASP A 7 -8.01 -9.81 38.47
CA ASP A 7 -7.49 -11.18 38.67
C ASP A 7 -7.15 -11.85 37.32
N ASP A 8 -7.91 -11.56 36.27
CA ASP A 8 -7.61 -12.04 34.90
C ASP A 8 -6.37 -11.35 34.29
N LEU A 9 -6.15 -10.06 34.59
CA LEU A 9 -4.94 -9.34 34.20
C LEU A 9 -3.69 -9.83 34.94
N LEU A 10 -3.81 -10.16 36.23
CA LEU A 10 -2.73 -10.75 37.00
C LEU A 10 -2.38 -12.16 36.50
N GLY A 11 -3.36 -12.98 36.14
CA GLY A 11 -3.15 -14.31 35.55
C GLY A 11 -2.47 -14.27 34.20
N SER A 12 -2.68 -13.21 33.41
CA SER A 12 -2.00 -13.00 32.12
C SER A 12 -0.55 -12.52 32.31
N ALA A 13 -0.29 -11.67 33.30
CA ALA A 13 1.06 -11.22 33.64
C ALA A 13 1.94 -12.36 34.17
N ASP A 14 1.36 -13.27 34.96
CA ASP A 14 2.08 -14.44 35.47
C ASP A 14 2.41 -15.44 34.34
N LYS A 15 1.55 -15.60 33.33
CA LYS A 15 1.85 -16.41 32.15
C LYS A 15 2.95 -15.79 31.31
N LEU A 16 2.95 -14.47 31.08
CA LEU A 16 4.05 -13.77 30.41
C LEU A 16 5.37 -13.89 31.18
N TYR A 17 5.32 -13.79 32.52
CA TYR A 17 6.49 -13.97 33.39
C TYR A 17 7.09 -15.37 33.23
N GLU A 18 6.28 -16.43 33.21
CA GLU A 18 6.77 -17.80 33.01
C GLU A 18 7.37 -18.02 31.62
N VAL A 19 6.79 -17.41 30.56
CA VAL A 19 7.32 -17.46 29.20
C VAL A 19 8.66 -16.71 29.08
N THR A 20 8.77 -15.52 29.66
CA THR A 20 10.02 -14.74 29.62
C THR A 20 11.11 -15.34 30.49
N LYS A 21 10.77 -15.94 31.62
CA LYS A 21 11.68 -16.69 32.48
C LYS A 21 12.24 -17.92 31.72
N SER A 22 11.39 -18.66 31.03
CA SER A 22 11.82 -19.80 30.18
C SER A 22 12.73 -19.39 29.02
N MET A 23 12.55 -18.18 28.47
CA MET A 23 13.44 -17.61 27.45
C MET A 23 14.78 -17.13 28.01
N SER A 24 14.79 -16.56 29.21
CA SER A 24 16.02 -16.10 29.90
C SER A 24 16.91 -17.27 30.35
N GLU A 25 16.32 -18.38 30.76
CA GLU A 25 17.07 -19.59 31.16
C GLU A 25 17.70 -20.36 29.99
N LYS A 26 17.19 -20.13 28.75
CA LYS A 26 17.70 -20.76 27.52
C LYS A 26 18.78 -19.98 26.80
N ASN A 27 18.88 -18.68 27.00
CA ASN A 27 19.83 -17.82 26.32
C ASN A 27 20.69 -17.10 27.37
N GLY A 28 21.86 -17.65 27.69
CA GLY A 28 22.86 -16.97 28.49
C GLY A 28 23.24 -15.63 27.83
N SER A 29 23.16 -14.55 28.62
CA SER A 29 23.56 -13.15 28.32
C SER A 29 23.20 -12.65 26.92
N VAL A 30 22.07 -11.95 26.84
CA VAL A 30 21.75 -11.13 25.65
C VAL A 30 22.63 -9.89 25.67
N VAL A 31 23.67 -9.89 24.87
CA VAL A 31 24.36 -8.68 24.46
C VAL A 31 23.47 -8.05 23.38
N LEU A 32 22.91 -6.88 23.67
CA LEU A 32 22.21 -6.09 22.68
C LEU A 32 23.23 -5.65 21.60
N PRO A 33 22.99 -5.87 20.32
CA PRO A 33 23.87 -5.34 19.27
C PRO A 33 23.72 -3.80 19.26
N GLU A 34 24.86 -3.12 19.30
CA GLU A 34 24.96 -1.71 18.93
C GLU A 34 24.67 -1.61 17.42
N VAL A 35 23.43 -1.32 17.06
CA VAL A 35 23.09 -0.90 15.70
C VAL A 35 22.66 0.56 15.81
N LEU A 36 23.55 1.44 15.38
CA LEU A 36 23.27 2.85 15.18
C LEU A 36 22.45 3.01 13.88
N PRO A 37 21.23 3.53 13.88
CA PRO A 37 20.55 3.91 12.65
C PRO A 37 20.99 5.31 12.21
N LYS A 38 21.23 5.44 10.94
CA LYS A 38 21.65 6.67 10.27
C LYS A 38 20.41 7.36 9.67
N LYS A 39 19.90 8.36 10.37
CA LYS A 39 19.04 9.49 9.93
C LYS A 39 19.08 10.52 11.04
N GLY A 40 18.87 11.79 10.78
CA GLY A 40 18.96 12.85 11.79
C GLY A 40 18.11 12.55 13.03
N VAL A 41 18.74 12.39 14.18
CA VAL A 41 18.10 11.81 15.36
C VAL A 41 18.21 12.76 16.55
N LEU A 42 17.08 13.12 17.16
CA LEU A 42 17.01 13.86 18.43
C LEU A 42 16.93 12.89 19.60
N TYR A 43 17.93 12.92 20.50
CA TYR A 43 17.97 12.10 21.70
C TYR A 43 17.68 12.93 22.95
N PHE A 44 16.82 12.41 23.85
CA PHE A 44 16.54 13.00 25.15
C PHE A 44 16.90 11.99 26.26
N GLU A 45 17.75 12.39 27.18
CA GLU A 45 18.10 11.59 28.36
C GLU A 45 17.53 12.24 29.61
N GLU A 46 16.71 11.52 30.38
CA GLU A 46 16.16 11.99 31.65
C GLU A 46 16.74 11.19 32.81
N THR A 47 17.44 11.86 33.74
CA THR A 47 18.13 11.24 34.87
C THR A 47 17.44 11.38 36.21
N SER A 48 16.17 11.80 36.30
CA SER A 48 15.50 12.00 37.60
C SER A 48 14.10 11.43 37.73
N HIS A 49 13.78 11.07 38.98
CA HIS A 49 12.54 10.47 39.43
C HIS A 49 11.28 11.27 39.06
N MET A 50 10.55 10.84 38.03
CA MET A 50 9.19 11.30 37.87
C MET A 50 8.20 10.13 37.90
N ILE A 51 7.27 10.23 38.86
CA ILE A 51 6.06 9.40 38.88
C ILE A 51 5.07 10.12 37.98
N LEU A 52 4.86 9.60 36.76
CA LEU A 52 3.82 10.09 35.86
C LEU A 52 2.46 9.60 36.36
N SER A 53 1.76 10.45 37.08
CA SER A 53 0.47 10.12 37.69
C SER A 53 -0.75 10.65 36.94
N SER A 54 -0.59 11.41 35.86
CA SER A 54 -1.74 11.88 35.07
C SER A 54 -1.40 12.35 33.66
N GLU A 55 -2.34 12.16 32.75
CA GLU A 55 -2.38 12.67 31.36
C GLU A 55 -2.05 14.17 31.25
N LEU A 56 -2.40 14.94 32.30
CA LEU A 56 -2.11 16.39 32.37
C LEU A 56 -0.61 16.70 32.50
N GLN A 57 0.17 15.80 33.08
CA GLN A 57 1.62 16.01 33.26
C GLN A 57 2.37 15.71 31.95
N LEU A 58 1.99 14.66 31.21
CA LEU A 58 2.58 14.38 29.89
C LEU A 58 2.28 15.50 28.90
N ARG A 59 1.05 15.97 28.82
CA ARG A 59 0.67 17.13 27.99
C ARG A 59 1.44 18.40 28.38
N ARG A 60 1.74 18.59 29.66
CA ARG A 60 2.56 19.71 30.13
C ARG A 60 4.02 19.57 29.70
N ILE A 61 4.59 18.37 29.78
CA ILE A 61 5.99 18.09 29.40
C ILE A 61 6.15 18.25 27.87
N THR A 62 5.30 17.62 27.07
CA THR A 62 5.32 17.75 25.61
C THR A 62 5.13 19.20 25.18
N LYS A 63 4.15 19.91 25.76
CA LYS A 63 3.91 21.32 25.46
C LYS A 63 5.05 22.24 25.94
N MET A 64 5.73 21.87 27.02
CA MET A 64 6.86 22.62 27.57
C MET A 64 8.14 22.40 26.74
N VAL A 65 8.38 21.17 26.27
CA VAL A 65 9.52 20.80 25.44
C VAL A 65 9.37 21.44 24.05
N LEU A 66 8.25 21.21 23.37
CA LEU A 66 7.97 21.80 22.06
C LEU A 66 7.90 23.34 22.13
N GLY A 67 7.30 23.93 23.17
CA GLY A 67 7.25 25.38 23.35
C GLY A 67 8.59 26.02 23.70
N LYS A 68 9.55 25.29 24.30
CA LYS A 68 10.92 25.77 24.52
C LYS A 68 11.79 25.63 23.27
N LEU A 69 11.60 24.53 22.51
CA LEU A 69 12.24 24.32 21.21
C LEU A 69 11.86 25.45 20.24
N SER A 70 10.57 25.70 20.05
CA SER A 70 10.07 26.77 19.18
C SER A 70 10.56 28.17 19.59
N ARG A 71 10.68 28.44 20.91
CA ARG A 71 11.22 29.74 21.40
C ARG A 71 12.73 29.86 21.25
N ARG A 72 13.48 28.76 21.31
CA ARG A 72 14.94 28.77 21.08
C ARG A 72 15.29 28.84 19.60
N ILE A 73 14.59 28.10 18.75
CA ILE A 73 14.71 28.22 17.30
C ILE A 73 14.40 29.66 16.85
N LYS A 74 13.30 30.27 17.35
CA LYS A 74 13.02 31.72 17.11
C LYS A 74 14.10 32.64 17.69
N LYS A 75 14.79 32.26 18.76
CA LYS A 75 15.87 33.09 19.35
C LYS A 75 17.17 32.98 18.56
N LEU A 76 17.45 31.85 17.94
CA LEU A 76 18.58 31.66 17.04
C LEU A 76 18.37 32.42 15.71
N SER A 77 17.14 32.42 15.18
CA SER A 77 16.79 33.21 13.98
C SER A 77 16.74 34.76 14.20
N VAL A 78 16.65 35.22 15.44
CA VAL A 78 16.65 36.67 15.79
C VAL A 78 18.05 37.20 16.06
N HIS A 79 19.07 36.33 16.26
CA HIS A 79 20.46 36.81 16.48
C HIS A 79 21.28 36.94 15.20
N SER A 80 20.79 36.45 14.07
CA SER A 80 21.44 36.63 12.75
C SER A 80 21.09 37.95 12.02
N ASN A 81 20.14 38.74 12.54
CA ASN A 81 19.67 39.97 11.89
C ASN A 81 20.04 41.27 12.62
N THR A 82 21.16 41.34 13.36
CA THR A 82 21.65 42.59 13.91
C THR A 82 23.17 42.70 13.75
N SER A 83 23.62 43.13 12.58
CA SER A 83 24.84 43.89 12.44
C SER A 83 24.80 44.75 11.17
N GLU A 84 24.84 46.07 11.43
CA GLU A 84 25.33 47.17 10.60
C GLU A 84 24.50 47.57 9.39
N SER A 85 24.32 48.86 9.11
CA SER A 85 24.99 50.10 9.54
C SER A 85 24.09 51.28 9.24
N ASP A 86 24.22 52.29 10.10
CA ASP A 86 23.74 53.67 9.88
C ASP A 86 24.30 54.29 8.62
N SER A 87 23.47 55.00 7.85
CA SER A 87 23.81 56.31 7.32
C SER A 87 22.59 57.00 6.72
N ASP A 88 22.28 58.08 7.36
CA ASP A 88 21.65 59.34 7.05
C ASP A 88 21.33 59.67 5.58
N SER A 89 20.14 60.15 5.27
CA SER A 89 19.77 61.53 5.00
C SER A 89 18.56 61.69 4.06
N THR A 90 17.63 62.45 4.60
CA THR A 90 16.83 63.57 4.02
C THR A 90 15.92 63.35 2.80
N ASP A 91 14.66 63.59 3.12
CA ASP A 91 13.64 64.50 2.56
C ASP A 91 13.40 64.65 1.04
N VAL A 92 12.13 64.60 0.75
CA VAL A 92 11.25 65.62 0.09
C VAL A 92 10.24 64.97 -0.92
N SER A 93 8.98 65.03 -0.51
CA SER A 93 7.72 65.39 -1.23
C SER A 93 7.60 65.21 -2.76
N ASP A 94 6.55 64.66 -3.25
CA ASP A 94 5.24 65.26 -3.58
C ASP A 94 4.58 64.55 -4.80
N SER A 95 3.31 64.27 -4.64
CA SER A 95 2.21 64.28 -5.59
C SER A 95 2.33 63.64 -7.00
N GLY A 96 1.32 62.88 -7.34
CA GLY A 96 0.88 62.72 -8.74
C GLY A 96 0.12 61.44 -9.05
N ASP A 97 -1.19 61.58 -9.01
CA ASP A 97 -2.22 60.68 -9.51
C ASP A 97 -2.02 60.28 -10.97
N SER A 98 -2.15 58.99 -11.29
CA SER A 98 -2.86 58.50 -12.49
C SER A 98 -2.92 56.98 -12.59
N THR A 99 -4.13 56.49 -12.73
CA THR A 99 -4.59 55.15 -13.11
C THR A 99 -3.95 54.65 -14.39
N SER A 100 -3.49 53.39 -14.38
CA SER A 100 -3.62 52.50 -15.54
C SER A 100 -3.38 51.05 -15.13
N ASP A 101 -4.36 50.22 -15.46
CA ASP A 101 -4.30 48.75 -15.42
C ASP A 101 -3.08 48.22 -16.17
N SER A 102 -2.34 47.36 -15.54
CA SER A 102 -1.46 46.43 -16.24
C SER A 102 -1.33 45.15 -15.43
N GLU A 103 -1.91 44.11 -15.99
CA GLU A 103 -1.66 42.72 -15.61
C GLU A 103 -0.15 42.46 -15.52
N SER A 104 0.34 42.22 -14.33
CA SER A 104 1.70 41.71 -14.15
C SER A 104 1.63 40.17 -14.11
N SER A 105 1.87 39.58 -15.27
CA SER A 105 2.30 38.17 -15.37
C SER A 105 3.60 38.02 -14.58
N LEU A 106 3.52 37.33 -13.45
CA LEU A 106 4.68 36.75 -12.79
C LEU A 106 5.21 35.62 -13.69
N SER A 107 6.21 35.94 -14.51
CA SER A 107 7.06 34.96 -15.14
C SER A 107 8.04 34.47 -14.08
N SER A 108 7.78 33.28 -13.53
CA SER A 108 8.84 32.49 -12.92
C SER A 108 9.91 32.24 -13.99
N GLU A 109 11.10 32.71 -13.80
CA GLU A 109 12.28 32.33 -14.60
C GLU A 109 12.55 30.85 -14.29
N THR A 110 11.85 29.95 -14.98
CA THR A 110 12.23 28.56 -15.06
C THR A 110 13.51 28.48 -15.88
N ASP A 111 14.52 27.91 -15.29
CA ASP A 111 15.83 27.65 -15.90
C ASP A 111 15.64 26.94 -17.25
N SER A 112 15.82 27.69 -18.36
CA SER A 112 15.49 27.25 -19.72
C SER A 112 16.42 26.15 -20.26
N ASN A 113 17.38 25.67 -19.44
CA ASN A 113 18.39 24.70 -19.84
C ASN A 113 17.99 23.24 -19.58
N ASN A 114 16.98 22.97 -18.77
CA ASN A 114 16.62 21.60 -18.34
C ASN A 114 15.37 21.02 -19.00
N VAL A 115 14.80 21.66 -20.00
CA VAL A 115 13.60 21.13 -20.69
C VAL A 115 13.99 19.97 -21.58
N PRO A 116 13.44 18.74 -21.39
CA PRO A 116 13.73 17.58 -22.22
C PRO A 116 13.55 17.89 -23.72
N LYS A 117 14.55 17.51 -24.52
CA LYS A 117 14.55 17.79 -25.98
C LYS A 117 13.62 16.87 -26.76
N ASP A 118 13.34 15.66 -26.23
CA ASP A 118 12.45 14.69 -26.87
C ASP A 118 11.02 14.84 -26.30
N PRO A 119 10.00 15.07 -27.14
CA PRO A 119 8.61 15.18 -26.66
C PRO A 119 8.11 13.95 -25.88
N ARG A 120 8.68 12.76 -26.13
CA ARG A 120 8.32 11.51 -25.43
C ARG A 120 8.74 11.52 -23.96
N ASP A 121 9.68 12.37 -23.60
CA ASP A 121 10.23 12.51 -22.24
C ASP A 121 9.38 13.47 -21.38
N ARG A 122 8.29 14.02 -21.92
CA ARG A 122 7.38 14.97 -21.24
C ARG A 122 5.97 14.44 -21.05
N ILE A 123 5.71 13.19 -21.40
CA ILE A 123 4.36 12.63 -21.36
C ILE A 123 3.93 12.35 -19.92
N VAL A 124 4.83 11.75 -19.14
CA VAL A 124 4.54 11.33 -17.76
C VAL A 124 4.58 12.53 -16.81
N GLN A 125 3.58 12.65 -15.94
CA GLN A 125 3.59 13.57 -14.82
C GLN A 125 4.36 12.93 -13.67
N LYS A 126 5.52 13.53 -13.33
CA LYS A 126 6.42 13.05 -12.28
C LYS A 126 6.35 13.92 -11.03
N PRO A 127 6.81 13.45 -9.86
CA PRO A 127 7.00 14.26 -8.66
C PRO A 127 7.84 15.51 -8.94
N LYS A 128 7.59 16.61 -8.22
CA LYS A 128 8.25 17.90 -8.50
C LYS A 128 9.75 17.85 -8.30
N GLU A 129 10.18 17.22 -7.23
CA GLU A 129 11.59 17.15 -6.83
C GLU A 129 12.34 15.96 -7.47
N SER A 130 11.67 15.10 -8.22
CA SER A 130 12.32 13.94 -8.86
C SER A 130 13.23 14.34 -10.01
N GLU A 131 14.49 13.95 -9.96
CA GLU A 131 15.49 14.11 -11.02
C GLU A 131 15.40 12.98 -12.07
N THR A 132 14.65 11.92 -11.79
CA THR A 132 14.46 10.76 -12.67
C THR A 132 13.87 11.16 -14.03
N HIS A 133 14.38 10.53 -15.09
CA HIS A 133 13.99 10.79 -16.47
C HIS A 133 13.13 9.65 -17.00
N TYR A 134 11.99 9.99 -17.57
CA TYR A 134 11.00 9.05 -18.11
C TYR A 134 10.85 9.21 -19.61
N ARG A 135 10.65 8.10 -20.33
CA ARG A 135 10.32 8.09 -21.77
C ARG A 135 9.21 7.11 -22.06
N VAL A 136 8.10 7.62 -22.57
CA VAL A 136 6.99 6.80 -23.09
C VAL A 136 7.13 6.59 -24.58
N MET A 137 7.02 5.35 -25.03
CA MET A 137 7.10 5.01 -26.44
C MET A 137 6.25 3.79 -26.80
N THR A 138 5.92 3.68 -28.09
CA THR A 138 5.30 2.48 -28.63
C THR A 138 6.26 1.84 -29.61
N LEU A 139 6.59 0.57 -29.40
CA LEU A 139 7.46 -0.20 -30.31
C LEU A 139 6.74 -0.46 -31.64
N LYS A 140 7.50 -0.82 -32.70
CA LYS A 140 6.96 -1.05 -34.04
C LYS A 140 5.90 -2.16 -34.10
N ASN A 141 5.97 -3.10 -33.17
CA ASN A 141 4.99 -4.17 -33.04
C ASN A 141 3.77 -3.79 -32.18
N GLY A 142 3.66 -2.53 -31.73
CA GLY A 142 2.52 -2.02 -30.97
C GLY A 142 2.60 -2.24 -29.46
N MET A 143 3.70 -2.76 -28.93
CA MET A 143 3.94 -2.87 -27.49
C MET A 143 4.14 -1.47 -26.89
N GLN A 144 3.47 -1.16 -25.79
CA GLN A 144 3.69 0.07 -25.03
C GLN A 144 4.94 -0.09 -24.15
N CYS A 145 5.73 0.96 -24.01
CA CYS A 145 6.98 0.90 -23.27
C CYS A 145 7.19 2.18 -22.46
N LEU A 146 7.58 2.02 -21.21
CA LEU A 146 8.05 3.06 -20.29
C LEU A 146 9.53 2.80 -19.97
N LEU A 147 10.38 3.79 -20.16
CA LEU A 147 11.79 3.75 -19.80
C LEU A 147 12.03 4.75 -18.69
N ILE A 148 12.77 4.34 -17.67
CA ILE A 148 13.12 5.11 -16.48
C ILE A 148 14.63 5.15 -16.37
N SER A 149 15.19 6.36 -16.18
CA SER A 149 16.63 6.57 -16.11
C SER A 149 16.94 7.54 -14.98
N ASP A 150 17.74 7.09 -14.04
CA ASP A 150 18.34 7.83 -12.94
C ASP A 150 19.83 8.17 -13.20
N ALA A 151 20.24 8.19 -14.49
CA ALA A 151 21.63 8.35 -14.94
C ALA A 151 22.30 9.65 -14.46
N GLU A 152 21.52 10.69 -14.13
CA GLU A 152 22.05 11.98 -13.64
C GLU A 152 22.15 11.99 -12.10
N GLU A 153 21.26 11.34 -11.40
CA GLU A 153 21.36 11.13 -9.94
C GLU A 153 22.64 10.39 -9.56
N ALA A 154 23.06 9.42 -10.36
CA ALA A 154 24.31 8.67 -10.14
C ALA A 154 25.59 9.52 -10.22
N LYS A 155 25.51 10.79 -10.62
CA LYS A 155 26.64 11.73 -10.73
C LYS A 155 26.65 12.78 -9.63
N SER A 156 25.61 12.88 -8.82
CA SER A 156 25.56 13.83 -7.70
C SER A 156 26.46 13.40 -6.55
N GLU A 157 26.96 14.37 -5.77
CA GLU A 157 27.75 14.05 -4.55
C GLU A 157 26.92 13.23 -3.54
N SER A 158 25.61 13.46 -3.48
CA SER A 158 24.66 12.68 -2.67
C SER A 158 24.62 11.21 -3.09
N ALA A 159 24.67 10.90 -4.39
CA ALA A 159 24.76 9.52 -4.87
C ALA A 159 26.08 8.84 -4.50
N ALA A 160 27.18 9.59 -4.46
CA ALA A 160 28.46 9.07 -3.99
C ALA A 160 28.42 8.73 -2.49
N TYR A 161 27.69 9.50 -1.67
CA TYR A 161 27.45 9.21 -0.26
C TYR A 161 26.51 8.00 -0.07
N ARG A 162 25.41 7.92 -0.83
CA ARG A 162 24.51 6.74 -0.85
C ARG A 162 25.29 5.46 -1.23
N ALA A 163 26.18 5.54 -2.20
CA ALA A 163 27.03 4.41 -2.62
C ALA A 163 28.07 3.99 -1.57
N LEU A 164 28.46 4.89 -0.67
CA LEU A 164 29.41 4.59 0.44
C LEU A 164 28.72 3.91 1.63
N GLU A 165 27.43 4.14 1.83
CA GLU A 165 26.67 3.65 2.98
C GLU A 165 25.99 2.31 2.77
N VAL A 166 25.60 2.02 1.52
CA VAL A 166 25.02 0.73 1.15
C VAL A 166 25.89 0.16 0.04
N SER A 167 26.44 -1.02 0.25
CA SER A 167 27.00 -1.86 -0.82
C SER A 167 25.87 -2.31 -1.76
N THR A 168 25.09 -1.36 -2.29
CA THR A 168 24.10 -1.61 -3.32
C THR A 168 24.82 -1.63 -4.63
N THR A 169 24.96 -2.82 -5.19
CA THR A 169 25.23 -2.96 -6.62
C THR A 169 24.21 -2.12 -7.37
N ASP A 170 24.66 -1.28 -8.29
CA ASP A 170 23.80 -0.53 -9.22
C ASP A 170 22.81 -1.51 -9.88
N LYS A 171 21.56 -1.48 -9.46
CA LYS A 171 20.50 -2.39 -9.87
C LYS A 171 19.70 -1.81 -11.03
N ALA A 172 19.33 -2.66 -11.94
CA ALA A 172 18.36 -2.38 -12.99
C ALA A 172 17.24 -3.40 -12.94
N ALA A 173 16.04 -3.01 -13.28
CA ALA A 173 14.87 -3.88 -13.28
C ALA A 173 14.04 -3.75 -14.56
N VAL A 174 13.33 -4.82 -14.89
CA VAL A 174 12.45 -4.89 -16.06
C VAL A 174 11.18 -5.64 -15.69
N ALA A 175 10.03 -5.10 -16.07
CA ALA A 175 8.75 -5.80 -15.98
C ALA A 175 8.00 -5.78 -17.31
N LEU A 176 7.27 -6.87 -17.58
CA LEU A 176 6.40 -7.02 -18.74
C LEU A 176 5.04 -7.55 -18.30
N ALA A 177 3.99 -6.77 -18.51
CA ALA A 177 2.61 -7.18 -18.28
C ALA A 177 1.93 -7.63 -19.57
N VAL A 178 1.14 -8.68 -19.47
CA VAL A 178 0.24 -9.17 -20.53
C VAL A 178 -1.20 -8.99 -20.05
N ARG A 179 -2.05 -8.30 -20.82
CA ARG A 179 -3.47 -8.04 -20.48
C ARG A 179 -4.32 -9.30 -20.65
N VAL A 180 -3.97 -10.34 -19.92
CA VAL A 180 -4.67 -11.61 -19.82
C VAL A 180 -4.27 -12.32 -18.54
N GLY A 181 -5.22 -12.88 -17.83
CA GLY A 181 -5.00 -13.59 -16.56
C GLY A 181 -5.97 -14.76 -16.41
N SER A 182 -6.14 -15.23 -15.19
CA SER A 182 -6.91 -16.44 -14.86
C SER A 182 -8.41 -16.36 -15.16
N ALA A 183 -9.00 -15.16 -15.25
CA ALA A 183 -10.39 -14.99 -15.71
C ALA A 183 -10.60 -15.44 -17.18
N HIS A 184 -9.51 -15.61 -17.93
CA HIS A 184 -9.52 -16.07 -19.31
C HIS A 184 -9.29 -17.57 -19.47
N ASP A 185 -9.14 -18.29 -18.36
CA ASP A 185 -8.95 -19.75 -18.37
C ASP A 185 -10.14 -20.47 -19.02
N PRO A 186 -9.89 -21.52 -19.81
CA PRO A 186 -10.96 -22.42 -20.19
C PRO A 186 -11.60 -23.04 -18.94
N ARG A 187 -12.92 -22.97 -18.83
CA ARG A 187 -13.66 -23.49 -17.66
C ARG A 187 -13.33 -24.93 -17.26
N HIS A 188 -12.94 -25.75 -18.24
CA HIS A 188 -12.56 -27.16 -18.01
C HIS A 188 -11.10 -27.32 -17.55
N LEU A 189 -10.31 -26.22 -17.54
CA LEU A 189 -8.89 -26.24 -17.21
C LEU A 189 -8.49 -25.00 -16.38
N PRO A 190 -9.02 -24.86 -15.16
CA PRO A 190 -8.70 -23.74 -14.29
C PRO A 190 -7.24 -23.81 -13.80
N GLY A 191 -6.58 -22.64 -13.75
CA GLY A 191 -5.15 -22.48 -13.45
C GLY A 191 -4.25 -22.59 -14.67
N LEU A 192 -4.80 -22.47 -15.90
CA LEU A 192 -4.02 -22.58 -17.12
C LEU A 192 -3.14 -21.33 -17.35
N ALA A 193 -3.63 -20.13 -17.05
CA ALA A 193 -2.87 -18.89 -17.16
C ALA A 193 -1.65 -18.92 -16.23
N HIS A 194 -1.85 -19.25 -14.97
CA HIS A 194 -0.79 -19.40 -13.97
C HIS A 194 0.20 -20.53 -14.37
N PHE A 195 -0.31 -21.63 -14.87
CA PHE A 195 0.55 -22.70 -15.37
C PHE A 195 1.37 -22.27 -16.64
N LEU A 196 0.83 -21.41 -17.50
CA LEU A 196 1.59 -20.84 -18.62
C LEU A 196 2.70 -19.92 -18.11
N GLU A 197 2.46 -19.15 -17.08
CA GLU A 197 3.47 -18.32 -16.41
C GLU A 197 4.68 -19.17 -16.06
N HIS A 198 4.54 -20.26 -15.28
CA HIS A 198 5.62 -21.17 -14.94
C HIS A 198 6.32 -21.76 -16.18
N MET A 199 5.55 -22.12 -17.17
CA MET A 199 6.08 -22.81 -18.36
C MET A 199 6.89 -21.87 -19.28
N LEU A 200 6.74 -20.55 -19.18
CA LEU A 200 7.53 -19.59 -19.98
C LEU A 200 8.99 -19.51 -19.49
N PHE A 201 9.24 -19.72 -18.23
CA PHE A 201 10.60 -19.79 -17.69
C PHE A 201 11.38 -21.04 -18.11
N MET A 202 10.70 -22.06 -18.66
CA MET A 202 11.27 -23.38 -18.99
C MET A 202 12.00 -23.40 -20.32
N GLY A 203 12.77 -22.35 -20.62
CA GLY A 203 13.61 -22.20 -21.77
C GLY A 203 12.92 -21.81 -23.07
N CYS A 204 13.65 -21.19 -23.94
CA CYS A 204 13.19 -20.70 -25.24
C CYS A 204 14.06 -21.25 -26.38
N LYS A 205 13.70 -20.94 -27.62
CA LYS A 205 14.45 -21.44 -28.80
C LYS A 205 15.92 -20.98 -28.81
N LYS A 206 16.19 -19.75 -28.36
CA LYS A 206 17.55 -19.18 -28.31
C LYS A 206 18.34 -19.72 -27.13
N TYR A 207 17.71 -19.84 -25.99
CA TYR A 207 18.26 -20.30 -24.73
C TYR A 207 17.51 -21.57 -24.31
N PRO A 208 17.93 -22.75 -24.78
CA PRO A 208 17.15 -23.96 -24.61
C PRO A 208 17.33 -24.65 -23.24
N ASP A 209 18.32 -24.27 -22.45
CA ASP A 209 18.47 -24.78 -21.09
C ASP A 209 17.40 -24.13 -20.18
N GLU A 210 16.74 -24.94 -19.38
CA GLU A 210 15.64 -24.52 -18.52
C GLU A 210 16.11 -23.64 -17.34
N ASN A 211 17.37 -23.80 -16.89
CA ASN A 211 17.93 -23.08 -15.75
C ASN A 211 18.81 -21.87 -16.20
N GLU A 212 19.03 -21.68 -17.48
CA GLU A 212 20.02 -20.73 -17.98
C GLU A 212 19.67 -19.28 -17.65
N TYR A 213 18.37 -18.95 -17.67
CA TYR A 213 17.89 -17.62 -17.32
C TYR A 213 18.12 -17.30 -15.82
N ASP A 214 17.67 -18.18 -14.93
CA ASP A 214 17.83 -17.99 -13.49
C ASP A 214 19.31 -17.98 -13.10
N GLN A 215 20.13 -18.91 -13.64
CA GLN A 215 21.57 -18.93 -13.41
C GLN A 215 22.26 -17.65 -13.90
N PHE A 216 21.78 -17.06 -15.00
CA PHE A 216 22.33 -15.79 -15.47
C PHE A 216 22.04 -14.67 -14.48
N LEU A 217 20.79 -14.55 -13.98
CA LEU A 217 20.42 -13.54 -12.99
C LEU A 217 21.18 -13.75 -11.68
N ASP A 218 21.17 -14.96 -11.12
CA ASP A 218 21.88 -15.30 -9.88
C ASP A 218 23.38 -14.94 -9.94
N ASN A 219 24.05 -15.25 -11.07
CA ASN A 219 25.47 -14.96 -11.25
C ASN A 219 25.78 -13.47 -11.37
N HIS A 220 24.76 -12.63 -11.62
CA HIS A 220 24.90 -11.18 -11.79
C HIS A 220 24.08 -10.39 -10.75
N GLY A 221 23.83 -11.02 -9.58
CA GLY A 221 23.19 -10.39 -8.43
C GLY A 221 21.72 -10.05 -8.63
N GLY A 222 21.01 -10.78 -9.49
CA GLY A 222 19.61 -10.55 -9.82
C GLY A 222 18.70 -11.69 -9.40
N SER A 223 17.41 -11.46 -9.55
CA SER A 223 16.32 -12.42 -9.32
C SER A 223 15.18 -12.19 -10.30
N SER A 224 14.28 -13.14 -10.40
CA SER A 224 13.05 -13.00 -11.19
C SER A 224 11.83 -13.41 -10.41
N ASN A 225 10.68 -12.85 -10.77
CA ASN A 225 9.38 -13.23 -10.26
C ASN A 225 8.33 -13.10 -11.36
N ALA A 226 7.14 -13.64 -11.13
CA ALA A 226 5.96 -13.41 -11.96
C ALA A 226 4.69 -13.53 -11.11
N THR A 227 3.62 -12.91 -11.58
CA THR A 227 2.31 -12.93 -10.94
C THR A 227 1.21 -13.12 -11.98
N THR A 228 0.25 -13.99 -11.70
CA THR A 228 -0.95 -14.16 -12.51
C THR A 228 -2.18 -13.75 -11.74
N ASP A 229 -2.71 -12.60 -12.10
CA ASP A 229 -3.95 -12.09 -11.56
C ASP A 229 -5.17 -12.50 -12.41
N MET A 230 -6.35 -11.93 -12.14
CA MET A 230 -7.58 -12.27 -12.86
C MET A 230 -7.55 -11.82 -14.31
N GLU A 231 -7.09 -10.60 -14.60
CA GLU A 231 -7.10 -10.02 -15.96
C GLU A 231 -5.70 -9.68 -16.48
N THR A 232 -4.65 -9.86 -15.69
CA THR A 232 -3.26 -9.53 -16.05
C THR A 232 -2.30 -10.62 -15.59
N THR A 233 -1.20 -10.82 -16.34
CA THR A 233 -0.05 -11.63 -15.94
C THR A 233 1.20 -10.75 -16.09
N CYS A 234 1.97 -10.59 -15.00
CA CYS A 234 3.18 -9.79 -14.97
C CYS A 234 4.41 -10.70 -14.80
N TYR A 235 5.51 -10.33 -15.44
CA TYR A 235 6.80 -10.98 -15.37
C TYR A 235 7.83 -9.92 -15.07
N MET A 236 8.70 -10.12 -14.09
CA MET A 236 9.69 -9.14 -13.71
C MET A 236 11.03 -9.77 -13.34
N PHE A 237 12.08 -8.99 -13.45
CA PHE A 237 13.41 -9.34 -12.96
C PHE A 237 14.21 -8.10 -12.59
N ASP A 238 15.18 -8.28 -11.71
CA ASP A 238 16.25 -7.35 -11.47
C ASP A 238 17.62 -7.96 -11.83
N VAL A 239 18.61 -7.13 -11.99
CA VAL A 239 19.99 -7.53 -12.26
C VAL A 239 20.94 -6.35 -12.07
N SER A 240 22.23 -6.57 -11.85
CA SER A 240 23.23 -5.51 -11.93
C SER A 240 23.15 -4.80 -13.30
N ALA A 241 23.10 -3.46 -13.30
CA ALA A 241 22.88 -2.64 -14.50
C ALA A 241 23.90 -2.93 -15.63
N GLU A 242 25.13 -3.32 -15.29
CA GLU A 242 26.14 -3.73 -16.27
C GLU A 242 25.68 -4.92 -17.14
N HIS A 243 24.88 -5.82 -16.56
CA HIS A 243 24.44 -7.06 -17.21
C HIS A 243 23.01 -7.00 -17.77
N LEU A 244 22.35 -5.82 -17.71
CA LEU A 244 20.96 -5.60 -18.11
C LEU A 244 20.68 -6.05 -19.56
N GLU A 245 21.55 -5.73 -20.53
CA GLU A 245 21.34 -6.08 -21.93
C GLU A 245 21.28 -7.61 -22.13
N GLY A 246 22.14 -8.34 -21.43
CA GLY A 246 22.18 -9.80 -21.47
C GLY A 246 20.93 -10.45 -20.82
N ALA A 247 20.44 -9.88 -19.76
CA ALA A 247 19.20 -10.29 -19.09
C ALA A 247 17.97 -10.01 -19.95
N ILE A 248 17.83 -8.80 -20.51
CA ILE A 248 16.77 -8.42 -21.43
C ILE A 248 16.67 -9.36 -22.62
N ASP A 249 17.81 -9.75 -23.22
CA ASP A 249 17.81 -10.64 -24.38
C ASP A 249 17.27 -12.03 -24.03
N ARG A 250 17.57 -12.56 -22.84
CA ARG A 250 17.01 -13.82 -22.34
C ARG A 250 15.53 -13.72 -22.05
N PHE A 251 15.15 -12.70 -21.29
CA PHE A 251 13.79 -12.43 -20.91
C PHE A 251 12.86 -12.26 -22.14
N ALA A 252 13.23 -11.42 -23.11
CA ALA A 252 12.45 -11.22 -24.31
C ALA A 252 12.23 -12.51 -25.11
N HIS A 253 13.23 -13.41 -25.17
CA HIS A 253 13.12 -14.64 -25.94
C HIS A 253 12.17 -15.68 -25.32
N GLN A 254 11.82 -15.55 -24.03
CA GLN A 254 10.76 -16.34 -23.40
C GLN A 254 9.39 -16.02 -24.03
N PHE A 255 9.17 -14.78 -24.49
CA PHE A 255 7.92 -14.35 -25.15
C PHE A 255 7.99 -14.45 -26.68
N ILE A 256 9.17 -14.50 -27.29
CA ILE A 256 9.34 -14.61 -28.75
C ILE A 256 9.11 -16.05 -29.22
N ALA A 257 9.74 -17.02 -28.55
CA ALA A 257 9.69 -18.42 -28.97
C ALA A 257 9.91 -19.39 -27.80
N PRO A 258 8.97 -19.46 -26.83
CA PRO A 258 9.05 -20.42 -25.72
C PRO A 258 9.00 -21.85 -26.24
N LEU A 259 9.70 -22.76 -25.59
CA LEU A 259 9.74 -24.15 -26.02
C LEU A 259 8.51 -24.96 -25.59
N LEU A 260 7.90 -24.61 -24.46
CA LEU A 260 6.71 -25.28 -23.89
C LEU A 260 6.82 -26.81 -24.01
N ARG A 261 7.88 -27.38 -23.41
CA ARG A 261 8.27 -28.76 -23.55
C ARG A 261 7.39 -29.69 -22.73
N LYS A 262 7.05 -30.85 -23.30
CA LYS A 262 6.33 -31.90 -22.58
C LYS A 262 7.10 -32.45 -21.36
N SER A 263 8.44 -32.45 -21.42
CA SER A 263 9.30 -32.86 -20.30
C SER A 263 9.14 -31.98 -19.06
N SER A 264 8.93 -30.68 -19.24
CA SER A 264 8.82 -29.69 -18.16
C SER A 264 7.45 -29.73 -17.46
N VAL A 265 6.38 -30.07 -18.21
CA VAL A 265 4.99 -30.09 -17.71
C VAL A 265 4.83 -30.80 -16.35
N LYS A 266 5.45 -31.98 -16.19
CA LYS A 266 5.28 -32.75 -14.96
C LYS A 266 5.96 -32.09 -13.74
N ARG A 267 7.07 -31.39 -13.97
CA ARG A 267 7.83 -30.71 -12.92
C ARG A 267 7.09 -29.43 -12.53
N GLU A 268 6.67 -28.64 -13.51
CA GLU A 268 6.00 -27.38 -13.25
C GLU A 268 4.59 -27.56 -12.65
N VAL A 269 3.84 -28.58 -13.06
CA VAL A 269 2.61 -28.92 -12.32
C VAL A 269 2.90 -29.26 -10.86
N LYS A 270 4.08 -29.84 -10.54
CA LYS A 270 4.45 -30.09 -9.14
C LYS A 270 4.81 -28.80 -8.39
N ALA A 271 5.42 -27.82 -9.06
CA ALA A 271 5.69 -26.51 -8.48
C ALA A 271 4.38 -25.78 -8.15
N VAL A 272 3.47 -25.65 -9.11
CA VAL A 272 2.11 -25.08 -8.91
C VAL A 272 1.34 -25.83 -7.81
N ASP A 273 1.43 -27.16 -7.75
CA ASP A 273 0.77 -27.95 -6.69
C ASP A 273 1.39 -27.68 -5.30
N SER A 274 2.69 -27.39 -5.23
CA SER A 274 3.37 -27.02 -3.97
C SER A 274 2.95 -25.63 -3.48
N GLU A 275 2.87 -24.64 -4.35
CA GLU A 275 2.35 -23.31 -4.03
C GLU A 275 0.90 -23.35 -3.58
N TYR A 276 0.07 -24.08 -4.29
CA TYR A 276 -1.31 -24.34 -3.86
C TYR A 276 -1.37 -24.93 -2.45
N MET A 277 -0.49 -25.88 -2.13
CA MET A 277 -0.45 -26.50 -0.78
C MET A 277 -0.04 -25.50 0.30
N GLU A 278 0.83 -24.53 0.00
CA GLU A 278 1.15 -23.43 0.92
C GLU A 278 -0.04 -22.50 1.13
N GLY A 279 -0.77 -22.18 0.06
CA GLY A 279 -2.00 -21.38 0.09
C GLY A 279 -3.09 -21.99 0.98
N LEU A 280 -3.13 -23.33 1.13
CA LEU A 280 -4.09 -24.01 2.01
C LEU A 280 -3.96 -23.64 3.50
N GLN A 281 -2.87 -23.02 3.93
CA GLN A 281 -2.68 -22.53 5.30
C GLN A 281 -3.07 -21.07 5.50
N LYS A 282 -3.41 -20.36 4.42
CA LYS A 282 -3.78 -18.94 4.44
C LYS A 282 -5.29 -18.76 4.49
N ASP A 283 -5.80 -18.07 5.50
CA ASP A 283 -7.23 -17.77 5.64
C ASP A 283 -7.75 -16.88 4.51
N SER A 284 -6.92 -15.95 3.99
CA SER A 284 -7.25 -15.09 2.85
C SER A 284 -7.61 -15.91 1.61
N GLU A 285 -6.77 -16.90 1.25
CA GLU A 285 -7.00 -17.78 0.11
C GLU A 285 -8.30 -18.58 0.23
N LYS A 286 -8.60 -19.05 1.46
CA LYS A 286 -9.84 -19.80 1.74
C LYS A 286 -11.07 -18.93 1.61
N ILE A 287 -11.03 -17.70 2.16
CA ILE A 287 -12.16 -16.76 2.07
C ILE A 287 -12.39 -16.35 0.61
N SER A 288 -11.33 -16.03 -0.13
CA SER A 288 -11.39 -15.67 -1.55
C SER A 288 -11.97 -16.83 -2.38
N SER A 289 -11.54 -18.06 -2.13
CA SER A 289 -12.06 -19.24 -2.83
C SER A 289 -13.53 -19.53 -2.49
N ILE A 290 -13.92 -19.37 -1.21
CA ILE A 290 -15.34 -19.49 -0.82
C ILE A 290 -16.15 -18.43 -1.57
N MET A 291 -15.71 -17.18 -1.57
CA MET A 291 -16.44 -16.08 -2.21
C MET A 291 -16.59 -16.30 -3.71
N THR A 292 -15.51 -16.66 -4.42
CA THR A 292 -15.57 -16.94 -5.87
C THR A 292 -16.47 -18.14 -6.19
N SER A 293 -16.51 -19.14 -5.32
CA SER A 293 -17.41 -20.30 -5.46
C SER A 293 -18.90 -19.98 -5.25
N LEU A 294 -19.19 -18.82 -4.64
CA LEU A 294 -20.54 -18.33 -4.40
C LEU A 294 -21.07 -17.39 -5.50
N LEU A 295 -20.20 -16.97 -6.43
CA LEU A 295 -20.62 -16.19 -7.60
C LEU A 295 -21.48 -17.01 -8.56
N GLN A 296 -22.09 -16.32 -9.55
CA GLN A 296 -22.80 -17.02 -10.63
C GLN A 296 -21.80 -17.93 -11.37
N PRO A 297 -22.18 -19.19 -11.65
CA PRO A 297 -21.30 -20.15 -12.34
C PRO A 297 -20.82 -19.68 -13.73
N ASP A 298 -21.57 -18.76 -14.35
CA ASP A 298 -21.23 -18.22 -15.68
C ASP A 298 -20.30 -17.02 -15.64
N HIS A 299 -20.03 -16.47 -14.46
CA HIS A 299 -19.09 -15.35 -14.33
C HIS A 299 -17.63 -15.84 -14.47
N PRO A 300 -16.73 -15.13 -15.20
CA PRO A 300 -15.32 -15.53 -15.38
C PRO A 300 -14.54 -15.62 -14.07
N TYR A 301 -14.90 -14.86 -13.05
CA TYR A 301 -14.31 -14.90 -11.72
C TYR A 301 -14.83 -16.05 -10.84
N PHE A 302 -15.77 -16.87 -11.37
CA PHE A 302 -16.23 -18.05 -10.67
C PHE A 302 -15.19 -19.16 -10.74
N GLY A 303 -14.77 -19.68 -9.60
CA GLY A 303 -13.97 -20.90 -9.52
C GLY A 303 -12.56 -20.68 -9.01
N PHE A 304 -11.62 -21.42 -9.57
CA PHE A 304 -10.28 -21.63 -9.07
C PHE A 304 -9.24 -21.10 -10.05
N SER A 305 -8.33 -20.23 -9.61
CA SER A 305 -7.35 -19.54 -10.47
C SER A 305 -5.92 -20.09 -10.33
N CYS A 306 -5.51 -20.50 -9.12
CA CYS A 306 -4.14 -20.94 -8.85
C CYS A 306 -3.70 -22.16 -9.68
N GLY A 307 -4.60 -23.12 -9.91
CA GLY A 307 -4.21 -24.41 -10.47
C GLY A 307 -3.64 -25.38 -9.41
N ASN A 308 -3.72 -26.65 -9.68
CA ASN A 308 -3.10 -27.71 -8.88
C ASN A 308 -3.06 -29.02 -9.68
N ARG A 309 -2.51 -30.06 -9.10
CA ARG A 309 -2.45 -31.39 -9.75
C ARG A 309 -3.82 -31.92 -10.16
N GLU A 310 -4.89 -31.64 -9.40
CA GLU A 310 -6.24 -32.09 -9.76
C GLU A 310 -6.74 -31.39 -11.01
N SER A 311 -6.64 -30.04 -11.05
CA SER A 311 -7.12 -29.24 -12.18
C SER A 311 -6.28 -29.40 -13.45
N LEU A 312 -4.95 -29.55 -13.32
CA LEU A 312 -4.01 -29.57 -14.43
C LEU A 312 -3.62 -30.96 -14.94
N VAL A 313 -3.89 -32.03 -14.16
CA VAL A 313 -3.52 -33.39 -14.59
C VAL A 313 -4.68 -34.39 -14.47
N VAL A 314 -5.33 -34.47 -13.30
CA VAL A 314 -6.31 -35.53 -13.04
C VAL A 314 -7.59 -35.32 -13.83
N ASN A 315 -8.15 -34.13 -13.77
CA ASN A 315 -9.40 -33.79 -14.46
C ASN A 315 -9.23 -33.74 -16.00
N PRO A 316 -8.17 -33.10 -16.55
CA PRO A 316 -7.91 -33.15 -17.99
C PRO A 316 -7.76 -34.58 -18.53
N LYS A 317 -7.05 -35.46 -17.80
CA LYS A 317 -6.91 -36.84 -18.20
C LYS A 317 -8.25 -37.59 -18.24
N LYS A 318 -9.14 -37.35 -17.27
CA LYS A 318 -10.50 -37.94 -17.28
C LYS A 318 -11.34 -37.45 -18.45
N GLN A 319 -11.12 -36.20 -18.88
CA GLN A 319 -11.83 -35.54 -19.98
C GLN A 319 -11.16 -35.73 -21.35
N ASN A 320 -10.05 -36.46 -21.40
CA ASN A 320 -9.21 -36.64 -22.60
C ASN A 320 -8.71 -35.33 -23.19
N VAL A 321 -8.34 -34.33 -22.34
CA VAL A 321 -7.79 -33.05 -22.72
C VAL A 321 -6.26 -33.09 -22.64
N ASP A 322 -5.58 -32.67 -23.71
CA ASP A 322 -4.12 -32.45 -23.71
C ASP A 322 -3.81 -31.04 -23.20
N VAL A 323 -3.36 -30.96 -21.96
CA VAL A 323 -3.04 -29.71 -21.27
C VAL A 323 -1.98 -28.90 -22.01
N LEU A 324 -0.94 -29.53 -22.56
CA LEU A 324 0.10 -28.84 -23.33
C LEU A 324 -0.44 -28.25 -24.63
N ALA A 325 -1.37 -28.94 -25.28
CA ALA A 325 -2.03 -28.42 -26.47
C ALA A 325 -2.90 -27.20 -26.12
N GLU A 326 -3.65 -27.24 -25.02
CA GLU A 326 -4.45 -26.09 -24.56
C GLU A 326 -3.57 -24.92 -24.12
N LEU A 327 -2.44 -25.19 -23.44
CA LEU A 327 -1.45 -24.18 -23.04
C LEU A 327 -0.89 -23.43 -24.29
N ARG A 328 -0.51 -24.17 -25.34
CA ARG A 328 -0.06 -23.57 -26.59
C ARG A 328 -1.14 -22.75 -27.27
N LYS A 329 -2.40 -23.22 -27.27
CA LYS A 329 -3.53 -22.46 -27.79
C LYS A 329 -3.75 -21.15 -27.02
N PHE A 330 -3.61 -21.21 -25.67
CA PHE A 330 -3.73 -20.02 -24.82
C PHE A 330 -2.64 -19.01 -25.13
N TYR A 331 -1.37 -19.45 -25.19
CA TYR A 331 -0.24 -18.63 -25.61
C TYR A 331 -0.45 -18.04 -27.00
N ASP A 332 -0.82 -18.88 -27.99
CA ASP A 332 -1.04 -18.41 -29.36
C ASP A 332 -2.21 -17.44 -29.49
N LYS A 333 -3.22 -17.57 -28.63
CA LYS A 333 -4.39 -16.70 -28.61
C LYS A 333 -4.12 -15.35 -27.98
N TYR A 334 -3.39 -15.30 -26.86
CA TYR A 334 -3.34 -14.10 -26.02
C TYR A 334 -1.98 -13.41 -25.98
N TYR A 335 -0.86 -14.13 -26.17
CA TYR A 335 0.46 -13.53 -26.11
C TYR A 335 0.78 -12.81 -27.42
N SER A 336 0.45 -11.54 -27.47
CA SER A 336 0.57 -10.67 -28.63
C SER A 336 1.11 -9.30 -28.19
N ALA A 337 2.08 -8.77 -28.91
CA ALA A 337 2.76 -7.53 -28.54
C ALA A 337 1.82 -6.35 -28.24
N ASN A 338 0.67 -6.27 -28.92
CA ASN A 338 -0.30 -5.20 -28.68
C ASN A 338 -1.13 -5.36 -27.39
N LEU A 339 -1.00 -6.50 -26.71
CA LEU A 339 -1.57 -6.72 -25.35
C LEU A 339 -0.52 -6.58 -24.26
N MET A 340 0.72 -6.20 -24.61
CA MET A 340 1.84 -6.16 -23.69
C MET A 340 2.29 -4.74 -23.37
N CYS A 341 2.66 -4.52 -22.13
CA CYS A 341 3.32 -3.33 -21.61
C CYS A 341 4.71 -3.72 -21.09
N LEU A 342 5.71 -2.88 -21.31
CA LEU A 342 7.09 -3.09 -20.89
C LEU A 342 7.56 -1.88 -20.09
N CYS A 343 8.09 -2.10 -18.88
CA CYS A 343 8.74 -1.10 -18.06
C CYS A 343 10.21 -1.48 -17.82
N ILE A 344 11.13 -0.52 -17.96
CA ILE A 344 12.57 -0.72 -17.72
C ILE A 344 13.09 0.43 -16.86
N SER A 345 13.70 0.13 -15.72
CA SER A 345 14.37 1.08 -14.83
C SER A 345 15.86 0.78 -14.73
N SER A 346 16.72 1.79 -14.87
CA SER A 346 18.17 1.63 -14.77
C SER A 346 18.90 2.97 -14.73
N SER A 347 20.12 2.98 -14.16
CA SER A 347 21.11 4.07 -14.26
C SER A 347 21.62 4.35 -15.68
N HIS A 348 21.21 3.57 -16.68
CA HIS A 348 21.60 3.81 -18.07
C HIS A 348 20.80 4.94 -18.71
N PRO A 349 21.43 5.81 -19.56
CA PRO A 349 20.74 6.85 -20.28
C PRO A 349 19.60 6.31 -21.15
N LEU A 350 18.47 7.02 -21.22
CA LEU A 350 17.26 6.65 -21.98
C LEU A 350 17.52 6.17 -23.42
N LYS A 351 18.50 6.78 -24.12
CA LYS A 351 18.90 6.35 -25.49
C LYS A 351 19.52 4.96 -25.52
N LYS A 352 20.22 4.53 -24.46
CA LYS A 352 20.76 3.18 -24.34
C LYS A 352 19.64 2.20 -24.08
N LEU A 353 18.74 2.53 -23.14
CA LEU A 353 17.57 1.72 -22.83
C LEU A 353 16.68 1.53 -24.06
N GLU A 354 16.41 2.60 -24.84
CA GLU A 354 15.64 2.52 -26.11
C GLU A 354 16.27 1.56 -27.14
N LYS A 355 17.58 1.39 -27.13
CA LYS A 355 18.25 0.39 -28.02
C LYS A 355 18.01 -1.04 -27.53
N MET A 356 18.00 -1.25 -26.21
CA MET A 356 17.78 -2.56 -25.61
C MET A 356 16.35 -3.05 -25.85
N THR A 357 15.32 -2.15 -25.94
CA THR A 357 13.94 -2.56 -26.21
C THR A 357 13.73 -3.20 -27.58
N LYS A 358 14.65 -3.05 -28.54
CA LYS A 358 14.49 -3.53 -29.92
C LYS A 358 14.31 -5.04 -30.03
N VAL A 359 14.83 -5.80 -29.08
CA VAL A 359 14.64 -7.26 -29.09
C VAL A 359 13.17 -7.63 -28.96
N PHE A 360 12.39 -6.86 -28.19
CA PHE A 360 10.96 -7.08 -28.01
C PHE A 360 10.14 -6.83 -29.28
N GLU A 361 10.64 -6.07 -30.26
CA GLU A 361 9.97 -5.89 -31.56
C GLU A 361 9.78 -7.22 -32.34
N GLN A 362 10.51 -8.28 -31.95
CA GLN A 362 10.35 -9.62 -32.55
C GLN A 362 9.12 -10.37 -32.02
N ILE A 363 8.51 -9.93 -30.91
CA ILE A 363 7.26 -10.52 -30.44
C ILE A 363 6.14 -10.19 -31.45
N PRO A 364 5.41 -11.22 -31.95
CA PRO A 364 4.40 -11.00 -32.97
C PRO A 364 3.24 -10.12 -32.47
N ASN A 365 2.86 -9.13 -33.27
CA ASN A 365 1.58 -8.44 -33.11
C ASN A 365 0.48 -9.18 -33.90
N LYS A 366 -0.36 -9.91 -33.20
CA LYS A 366 -1.47 -10.69 -33.77
C LYS A 366 -2.74 -9.84 -33.95
N LYS A 367 -2.70 -8.53 -33.58
CA LYS A 367 -3.81 -7.56 -33.64
C LYS A 367 -5.07 -8.03 -32.90
N ILE A 368 -4.85 -8.62 -31.74
CA ILE A 368 -5.91 -9.11 -30.87
C ILE A 368 -6.56 -7.91 -30.16
N PRO A 369 -7.90 -7.77 -30.16
CA PRO A 369 -8.54 -6.77 -29.31
C PRO A 369 -8.22 -7.04 -27.85
N ILE A 370 -8.07 -5.97 -27.07
CA ILE A 370 -7.83 -6.09 -25.61
C ILE A 370 -8.99 -6.88 -25.02
N PRO A 371 -8.73 -8.02 -24.35
CA PRO A 371 -9.77 -8.75 -23.65
C PRO A 371 -10.37 -7.85 -22.57
N THR A 372 -11.68 -7.76 -22.50
CA THR A 372 -12.39 -6.99 -21.49
C THR A 372 -13.64 -7.72 -21.05
N LEU A 373 -13.99 -7.58 -19.78
CA LEU A 373 -15.19 -8.13 -19.19
C LEU A 373 -16.30 -7.06 -19.01
N GLU A 374 -16.10 -5.84 -19.49
CA GLU A 374 -17.01 -4.69 -19.31
C GLU A 374 -18.47 -4.96 -19.67
N ASN A 375 -18.73 -5.82 -20.63
CA ASN A 375 -20.08 -6.15 -21.09
C ASN A 375 -20.77 -7.22 -20.22
N LEU A 376 -20.09 -7.76 -19.22
CA LEU A 376 -20.67 -8.74 -18.31
C LEU A 376 -21.44 -8.07 -17.19
N PRO A 377 -22.47 -8.74 -16.65
CA PRO A 377 -23.16 -8.24 -15.47
C PRO A 377 -22.20 -8.19 -14.27
N ILE A 378 -22.46 -7.24 -13.37
CA ILE A 378 -21.75 -7.17 -12.09
C ILE A 378 -21.96 -8.49 -11.34
N PRO A 379 -20.91 -9.04 -10.68
CA PRO A 379 -21.04 -10.29 -9.94
C PRO A 379 -22.12 -10.23 -8.84
N VAL A 380 -22.84 -11.33 -8.68
CA VAL A 380 -23.80 -11.50 -7.58
C VAL A 380 -23.53 -12.83 -6.90
N THR A 381 -23.55 -12.85 -5.59
CA THR A 381 -23.43 -14.05 -4.79
C THR A 381 -24.78 -14.74 -4.60
N ARG A 382 -24.81 -16.09 -4.52
CA ARG A 382 -26.03 -16.86 -4.29
C ARG A 382 -26.61 -16.76 -2.86
N CYS A 383 -25.79 -16.25 -1.91
CA CYS A 383 -26.20 -15.96 -0.54
C CYS A 383 -25.62 -14.63 -0.10
N ASN A 384 -26.11 -14.05 1.00
CA ASN A 384 -25.61 -12.78 1.51
C ASN A 384 -24.87 -12.89 2.86
N PHE A 385 -24.77 -14.12 3.41
CA PHE A 385 -24.12 -14.36 4.68
C PHE A 385 -23.37 -15.70 4.70
N VAL A 386 -22.14 -15.67 5.18
CA VAL A 386 -21.31 -16.86 5.37
C VAL A 386 -20.71 -16.85 6.77
N LYS A 387 -20.73 -18.01 7.46
CA LYS A 387 -19.85 -18.26 8.61
C LYS A 387 -18.64 -19.03 8.12
N TYR A 388 -17.46 -18.64 8.53
CA TYR A 388 -16.20 -19.28 8.16
C TYR A 388 -15.42 -19.69 9.41
N CYS A 389 -14.89 -20.94 9.39
CA CYS A 389 -14.05 -21.46 10.45
C CYS A 389 -12.57 -21.31 10.04
N PRO A 390 -11.80 -20.37 10.62
CA PRO A 390 -10.43 -20.06 10.21
C PRO A 390 -9.41 -21.09 10.70
N VAL A 391 -8.24 -21.08 10.06
CA VAL A 391 -7.04 -21.80 10.50
C VAL A 391 -6.40 -21.11 11.72
N LYS A 392 -6.34 -19.77 11.67
CA LYS A 392 -5.78 -18.93 12.76
C LYS A 392 -6.89 -18.52 13.74
N ASP A 393 -6.54 -18.34 15.01
CA ASP A 393 -7.48 -17.83 16.03
C ASP A 393 -7.73 -16.31 15.83
N LYS A 394 -8.56 -16.00 14.83
CA LYS A 394 -8.99 -14.64 14.51
C LYS A 394 -10.52 -14.57 14.43
N LYS A 395 -11.09 -13.49 14.95
CA LYS A 395 -12.51 -13.17 14.89
C LYS A 395 -12.68 -11.91 14.07
N LYS A 396 -13.24 -12.03 12.87
CA LYS A 396 -13.43 -10.89 11.95
C LYS A 396 -14.82 -10.92 11.35
N ILE A 397 -15.32 -9.77 10.96
CA ILE A 397 -16.48 -9.63 10.09
C ILE A 397 -16.06 -8.83 8.86
N PHE A 398 -16.27 -9.43 7.70
CA PHE A 398 -15.98 -8.84 6.40
C PHE A 398 -17.28 -8.43 5.73
N PHE A 399 -17.31 -7.22 5.21
CA PHE A 399 -18.40 -6.74 4.36
C PHE A 399 -17.86 -6.56 2.95
N SER A 400 -18.62 -6.95 1.95
CA SER A 400 -18.34 -6.62 0.57
C SER A 400 -19.58 -6.18 -0.19
N TRP A 401 -19.37 -5.23 -1.12
CA TRP A 401 -20.35 -4.79 -2.11
C TRP A 401 -19.71 -4.77 -3.48
N PHE A 402 -20.39 -5.36 -4.45
CA PHE A 402 -19.96 -5.25 -5.84
C PHE A 402 -20.56 -3.97 -6.46
N LEU A 403 -19.69 -3.07 -6.86
CA LEU A 403 -20.01 -1.78 -7.49
C LEU A 403 -19.74 -1.84 -9.00
N PRO A 404 -20.30 -0.92 -9.80
CA PRO A 404 -19.83 -0.70 -11.16
C PRO A 404 -18.32 -0.40 -11.19
N PRO A 405 -17.59 -0.72 -12.30
CA PRO A 405 -16.15 -0.55 -12.35
C PRO A 405 -15.74 0.90 -12.12
N GLN A 406 -14.80 1.13 -11.22
CA GLN A 406 -14.35 2.46 -10.79
C GLN A 406 -13.04 2.91 -11.46
N ASN A 407 -12.32 2.02 -12.14
CA ASN A 407 -11.04 2.34 -12.82
C ASN A 407 -11.16 3.53 -13.77
N LYS A 408 -12.30 3.68 -14.46
CA LYS A 408 -12.59 4.86 -15.32
C LYS A 408 -12.72 6.18 -14.56
N HIS A 409 -12.89 6.14 -13.25
CA HIS A 409 -13.03 7.29 -12.36
C HIS A 409 -11.75 7.57 -11.55
N PHE A 410 -10.60 7.02 -11.99
CA PHE A 410 -9.32 7.12 -11.30
C PHE A 410 -8.92 8.58 -10.96
N ARG A 411 -9.35 9.57 -11.75
CA ARG A 411 -9.06 10.98 -11.49
C ARG A 411 -9.83 11.53 -10.28
N ALA A 412 -10.99 10.96 -9.98
CA ALA A 412 -11.88 11.43 -8.90
C ALA A 412 -11.86 10.53 -7.66
N LYS A 413 -11.43 9.28 -7.80
CA LYS A 413 -11.30 8.25 -6.75
C LYS A 413 -12.45 8.23 -5.74
N PRO A 414 -13.72 8.14 -6.20
CA PRO A 414 -14.87 8.25 -5.31
C PRO A 414 -14.95 7.11 -4.29
N VAL A 415 -14.39 5.94 -4.60
CA VAL A 415 -14.32 4.79 -3.68
C VAL A 415 -13.35 5.10 -2.55
N GLU A 416 -12.12 5.55 -2.84
CA GLU A 416 -11.14 5.91 -1.81
C GLU A 416 -11.65 6.99 -0.85
N TYR A 417 -12.44 7.95 -1.36
CA TYR A 417 -13.06 8.96 -0.51
C TYR A 417 -14.03 8.33 0.52
N VAL A 418 -14.80 7.33 0.11
CA VAL A 418 -15.75 6.64 1.00
C VAL A 418 -15.01 5.68 1.95
N GLU A 419 -13.98 5.02 1.48
CA GLU A 419 -13.09 4.15 2.27
C GLU A 419 -12.38 4.94 3.36
N PHE A 420 -11.83 6.11 3.03
CA PHE A 420 -11.23 7.02 4.00
C PHE A 420 -12.18 7.35 5.16
N LEU A 421 -13.46 7.58 4.87
CA LEU A 421 -14.45 7.90 5.90
C LEU A 421 -14.88 6.67 6.72
N LEU A 422 -15.10 5.53 6.09
CA LEU A 422 -15.47 4.29 6.78
C LEU A 422 -14.34 3.70 7.61
N GLY A 423 -13.11 3.79 7.13
CA GLY A 423 -11.90 3.35 7.83
C GLY A 423 -11.33 4.37 8.81
N HIS A 424 -11.91 5.59 8.90
CA HIS A 424 -11.40 6.64 9.77
C HIS A 424 -11.46 6.26 11.25
N GLU A 425 -10.36 6.45 12.00
CA GLU A 425 -10.26 6.02 13.40
C GLU A 425 -10.40 7.15 14.43
N GLY A 426 -10.55 8.39 13.99
CA GLY A 426 -10.73 9.54 14.87
C GLY A 426 -12.06 9.50 15.64
N ARG A 427 -12.18 10.37 16.62
CA ARG A 427 -13.34 10.45 17.50
C ARG A 427 -14.64 10.72 16.73
N GLY A 428 -15.65 9.89 16.98
CA GLY A 428 -16.96 9.98 16.33
C GLY A 428 -17.09 9.11 15.10
N SER A 429 -16.02 8.38 14.73
CA SER A 429 -16.01 7.39 13.66
C SER A 429 -16.71 6.09 14.04
N LEU A 430 -16.82 5.19 13.06
CA LEU A 430 -17.40 3.86 13.25
C LEU A 430 -16.60 3.03 14.26
N ILE A 431 -15.29 2.91 14.06
CA ILE A 431 -14.43 2.10 14.94
C ILE A 431 -14.33 2.67 16.35
N SER A 432 -14.33 3.99 16.50
CA SER A 432 -14.39 4.64 17.80
C SER A 432 -15.64 4.20 18.59
N ALA A 433 -16.80 4.14 17.93
CA ALA A 433 -18.03 3.64 18.56
C ALA A 433 -17.96 2.15 18.91
N LEU A 434 -17.40 1.34 18.04
CA LEU A 434 -17.24 -0.10 18.25
C LEU A 434 -16.26 -0.40 19.40
N LYS A 435 -15.13 0.31 19.46
CA LYS A 435 -14.15 0.25 20.59
C LYS A 435 -14.81 0.63 21.91
N HIS A 436 -15.60 1.70 21.96
CA HIS A 436 -16.30 2.12 23.17
C HIS A 436 -17.38 1.14 23.65
N LYS A 437 -17.97 0.37 22.74
CA LYS A 437 -18.90 -0.71 23.08
C LYS A 437 -18.21 -2.02 23.43
N GLY A 438 -16.90 -2.11 23.24
CA GLY A 438 -16.12 -3.32 23.41
C GLY A 438 -16.41 -4.37 22.33
N TYR A 439 -16.84 -3.97 21.12
CA TYR A 439 -17.22 -4.88 20.05
C TYR A 439 -16.05 -5.16 19.09
N ALA A 440 -15.16 -4.20 18.88
CA ALA A 440 -14.07 -4.34 17.92
C ALA A 440 -12.76 -3.69 18.42
N THR A 441 -11.65 -4.11 17.83
CA THR A 441 -10.31 -3.58 18.09
C THR A 441 -9.74 -2.81 16.90
N GLU A 442 -10.04 -3.25 15.67
CA GLU A 442 -9.46 -2.74 14.45
C GLU A 442 -10.50 -2.65 13.34
N ILE A 443 -10.27 -1.76 12.40
CA ILE A 443 -11.06 -1.59 11.17
C ILE A 443 -10.11 -1.37 10.01
N GLU A 444 -10.39 -2.01 8.89
CA GLU A 444 -9.74 -1.80 7.61
C GLU A 444 -10.81 -1.54 6.55
N CYS A 445 -10.63 -0.51 5.73
CA CYS A 445 -11.51 -0.23 4.61
C CYS A 445 -10.66 0.21 3.43
N GLN A 446 -10.32 -0.73 2.56
CA GLN A 446 -9.49 -0.51 1.39
C GLN A 446 -9.76 -1.59 0.36
N SER A 447 -9.98 -1.19 -0.88
CA SER A 447 -10.12 -2.07 -2.04
C SER A 447 -8.85 -2.03 -2.86
N ALA A 448 -8.37 -3.18 -3.32
CA ALA A 448 -7.23 -3.23 -4.22
C ALA A 448 -7.62 -2.78 -5.65
N LEU A 449 -6.64 -2.28 -6.40
CA LEU A 449 -6.85 -1.84 -7.79
C LEU A 449 -6.94 -3.00 -8.79
N GLY A 450 -6.63 -4.23 -8.39
CA GLY A 450 -6.62 -5.42 -9.25
C GLY A 450 -7.19 -6.65 -8.54
N GLY A 451 -6.88 -7.81 -9.06
CA GLY A 451 -7.22 -9.09 -8.47
C GLY A 451 -8.70 -9.40 -8.42
N LEU A 452 -9.11 -9.91 -7.27
CA LEU A 452 -10.51 -10.19 -6.99
C LEU A 452 -11.30 -8.95 -6.58
N ASP A 453 -10.65 -7.82 -6.36
CA ASP A 453 -11.26 -6.62 -5.82
C ASP A 453 -11.64 -5.62 -6.91
N SER A 454 -10.92 -5.58 -8.02
CA SER A 454 -11.22 -4.70 -9.13
C SER A 454 -10.94 -5.36 -10.48
N GLY A 455 -11.97 -5.43 -11.30
CA GLY A 455 -11.88 -5.90 -12.67
C GLY A 455 -12.44 -4.87 -13.67
N THR A 456 -12.39 -5.20 -14.95
CA THR A 456 -12.94 -4.32 -15.99
C THR A 456 -14.47 -4.18 -15.92
N ASN A 457 -15.19 -5.07 -15.23
CA ASN A 457 -16.66 -5.03 -15.11
C ASN A 457 -17.20 -4.71 -13.71
N PHE A 458 -16.37 -4.68 -12.68
CA PHE A 458 -16.79 -4.33 -11.30
C PHE A 458 -15.64 -3.81 -10.46
N THR A 459 -15.98 -3.21 -9.33
CA THR A 459 -15.09 -2.93 -8.20
C THR A 459 -15.75 -3.48 -6.93
N ARG A 460 -15.02 -4.20 -6.10
CA ARG A 460 -15.48 -4.73 -4.83
C ARG A 460 -15.09 -3.78 -3.71
N PHE A 461 -16.08 -3.14 -3.09
CA PHE A 461 -15.88 -2.33 -1.89
C PHE A 461 -15.77 -3.24 -0.68
N LEU A 462 -14.73 -3.08 0.13
CA LEU A 462 -14.40 -3.93 1.26
C LEU A 462 -14.40 -3.15 2.57
N LEU A 463 -14.88 -3.81 3.64
CA LEU A 463 -14.78 -3.32 5.00
C LEU A 463 -14.54 -4.51 5.94
N ASP A 464 -13.41 -4.50 6.61
CA ASP A 464 -12.99 -5.51 7.58
C ASP A 464 -13.03 -4.95 8.99
N ILE A 465 -13.58 -5.73 9.93
CA ILE A 465 -13.60 -5.36 11.34
C ILE A 465 -13.12 -6.55 12.18
N THR A 466 -12.06 -6.34 12.95
CA THR A 466 -11.57 -7.32 13.94
C THR A 466 -12.42 -7.24 15.20
N LEU A 467 -13.09 -8.35 15.53
CA LEU A 467 -14.08 -8.42 16.59
C LEU A 467 -13.50 -8.92 17.93
N SER A 468 -14.04 -8.42 19.02
CA SER A 468 -13.93 -9.03 20.35
C SER A 468 -14.90 -10.22 20.48
N ASP A 469 -14.85 -10.94 21.60
CA ASP A 469 -15.85 -11.97 21.91
C ASP A 469 -17.26 -11.41 21.97
N THR A 470 -17.43 -10.26 22.63
CA THR A 470 -18.72 -9.56 22.71
C THR A 470 -19.20 -9.10 21.34
N GLY A 471 -18.29 -8.59 20.49
CA GLY A 471 -18.63 -8.19 19.12
C GLY A 471 -19.03 -9.35 18.23
N LEU A 472 -18.42 -10.52 18.43
CA LEU A 472 -18.81 -11.75 17.74
C LEU A 472 -20.21 -12.22 18.17
N GLU A 473 -20.53 -12.17 19.44
CA GLU A 473 -21.85 -12.52 19.97
C GLU A 473 -22.92 -11.55 19.45
N ASP A 474 -22.63 -10.25 19.46
CA ASP A 474 -23.51 -9.17 19.06
C ASP A 474 -23.30 -8.69 17.62
N TYR A 475 -22.78 -9.55 16.71
CA TYR A 475 -22.41 -9.15 15.35
C TYR A 475 -23.54 -8.43 14.56
N ARG A 476 -24.80 -8.70 14.86
CA ARG A 476 -25.94 -7.99 14.26
C ARG A 476 -26.02 -6.52 14.71
N GLU A 477 -25.63 -6.19 15.94
CA GLU A 477 -25.51 -4.79 16.39
C GLU A 477 -24.29 -4.10 15.75
N VAL A 478 -23.20 -4.84 15.51
CA VAL A 478 -22.06 -4.33 14.72
C VAL A 478 -22.53 -3.95 13.31
N ILE A 479 -23.23 -4.85 12.60
CA ILE A 479 -23.79 -4.57 11.27
C ILE A 479 -24.70 -3.33 11.30
N LYS A 480 -25.55 -3.22 12.29
CA LYS A 480 -26.47 -2.08 12.44
C LYS A 480 -25.72 -0.75 12.64
N LEU A 481 -24.62 -0.73 13.40
CA LEU A 481 -23.78 0.45 13.58
C LEU A 481 -23.10 0.84 12.26
N VAL A 482 -22.65 -0.11 11.45
CA VAL A 482 -22.12 0.13 10.09
C VAL A 482 -23.17 0.88 9.26
N PHE A 483 -24.42 0.39 9.21
CA PHE A 483 -25.47 1.05 8.43
C PHE A 483 -25.95 2.38 9.02
N GLN A 484 -25.89 2.57 10.33
CA GLN A 484 -26.12 3.88 10.93
C GLN A 484 -25.04 4.89 10.52
N TYR A 485 -23.77 4.45 10.43
CA TYR A 485 -22.67 5.29 9.95
C TYR A 485 -22.82 5.62 8.47
N ILE A 486 -23.12 4.63 7.62
CA ILE A 486 -23.40 4.84 6.20
C ILE A 486 -24.60 5.82 6.02
N GLN A 487 -25.63 5.73 6.85
CA GLN A 487 -26.76 6.66 6.78
C GLN A 487 -26.36 8.07 7.22
N MET A 488 -25.47 8.23 8.20
CA MET A 488 -24.89 9.53 8.55
C MET A 488 -24.13 10.10 7.36
N MET A 489 -23.33 9.28 6.66
CA MET A 489 -22.63 9.72 5.45
C MET A 489 -23.61 10.19 4.37
N ARG A 490 -24.68 9.43 4.07
CA ARG A 490 -25.72 9.86 3.12
C ARG A 490 -26.33 11.21 3.44
N ASN A 491 -26.46 11.54 4.73
CA ASN A 491 -27.06 12.79 5.17
C ASN A 491 -26.10 13.99 5.14
N LYS A 492 -24.78 13.75 5.16
CA LYS A 492 -23.77 14.79 5.35
C LYS A 492 -22.79 14.96 4.18
N LEU A 493 -22.74 14.02 3.26
CA LEU A 493 -21.92 14.09 2.08
C LEU A 493 -22.67 14.70 0.89
N PRO A 494 -21.96 15.20 -0.12
CA PRO A 494 -20.51 15.30 -0.21
C PRO A 494 -19.94 16.44 0.65
N CYS A 495 -18.68 16.34 1.08
CA CYS A 495 -17.98 17.34 1.87
C CYS A 495 -16.66 17.73 1.18
N GLU A 496 -16.63 18.88 0.52
CA GLU A 496 -15.50 19.36 -0.27
C GLU A 496 -14.23 19.59 0.60
N ARG A 497 -14.41 20.02 1.86
CA ARG A 497 -13.28 20.18 2.79
C ARG A 497 -12.48 18.86 2.95
N ILE A 498 -13.18 17.75 3.19
CA ILE A 498 -12.53 16.43 3.36
C ILE A 498 -11.83 16.02 2.07
N PHE A 499 -12.49 16.25 0.92
CA PHE A 499 -11.88 16.00 -0.37
C PHE A 499 -10.56 16.78 -0.55
N ASN A 500 -10.57 18.08 -0.22
CA ASN A 500 -9.38 18.92 -0.35
C ASN A 500 -8.26 18.49 0.60
N GLU A 501 -8.59 18.08 1.84
CA GLU A 501 -7.62 17.54 2.79
C GLU A 501 -6.98 16.24 2.26
N MET A 502 -7.78 15.30 1.77
CA MET A 502 -7.29 14.06 1.16
C MET A 502 -6.41 14.34 -0.06
N LYS A 503 -6.90 15.24 -0.95
CA LYS A 503 -6.12 15.64 -2.12
C LYS A 503 -4.76 16.23 -1.73
N THR A 504 -4.74 17.13 -0.76
CA THR A 504 -3.49 17.77 -0.30
C THR A 504 -2.52 16.74 0.27
N MET A 505 -2.98 15.80 1.10
CA MET A 505 -2.13 14.74 1.64
C MET A 505 -1.57 13.85 0.51
N ARG A 506 -2.41 13.43 -0.44
CA ARG A 506 -1.98 12.64 -1.60
C ARG A 506 -1.02 13.39 -2.54
N ASP A 507 -1.20 14.70 -2.69
CA ASP A 507 -0.29 15.52 -3.48
C ASP A 507 1.08 15.63 -2.79
N ILE A 508 1.11 15.74 -1.46
CA ILE A 508 2.35 15.75 -0.65
C ILE A 508 3.05 14.38 -0.76
N ASP A 509 2.32 13.30 -0.52
CA ASP A 509 2.85 11.93 -0.60
C ASP A 509 3.47 11.67 -1.99
N PHE A 510 2.83 12.15 -3.06
CA PHE A 510 3.36 12.01 -4.42
C PHE A 510 4.57 12.90 -4.71
N ASP A 511 4.51 14.20 -4.32
CA ASP A 511 5.57 15.16 -4.63
C ASP A 511 6.88 14.86 -3.87
N TYR A 512 6.79 14.22 -2.69
CA TYR A 512 7.93 13.88 -1.82
C TYR A 512 8.08 12.35 -1.62
N SER A 513 7.58 11.55 -2.57
CA SER A 513 7.79 10.09 -2.53
C SER A 513 9.28 9.75 -2.70
N GLU A 514 9.79 8.91 -1.82
CA GLU A 514 11.13 8.32 -1.96
C GLU A 514 11.19 7.44 -3.23
N ASN A 515 12.38 7.31 -3.82
CA ASN A 515 12.59 6.35 -4.90
C ASN A 515 12.57 4.93 -4.32
N ASP A 516 11.60 4.14 -4.72
CA ASP A 516 11.48 2.74 -4.35
C ASP A 516 12.57 1.88 -4.99
N ASP A 517 12.70 0.64 -4.51
CA ASP A 517 13.55 -0.37 -5.16
C ASP A 517 13.17 -0.48 -6.65
N PRO A 518 14.14 -0.49 -7.59
CA PRO A 518 13.85 -0.59 -9.02
C PRO A 518 12.96 -1.77 -9.39
N PHE A 519 13.02 -2.88 -8.66
CA PHE A 519 12.18 -4.06 -8.89
C PHE A 519 10.71 -3.78 -8.57
N GLU A 520 10.42 -3.19 -7.39
CA GLU A 520 9.07 -2.80 -6.99
C GLU A 520 8.52 -1.71 -7.91
N THR A 521 9.36 -0.72 -8.25
CA THR A 521 8.98 0.37 -9.18
C THR A 521 8.51 -0.15 -10.55
N VAL A 522 9.22 -1.10 -11.17
CA VAL A 522 8.80 -1.61 -12.50
C VAL A 522 7.59 -2.52 -12.42
N GLU A 523 7.40 -3.25 -11.30
CA GLU A 523 6.22 -4.08 -11.05
C GLU A 523 4.96 -3.22 -10.99
N ASP A 524 4.95 -2.19 -10.14
CA ASP A 524 3.82 -1.28 -9.98
C ASP A 524 3.52 -0.51 -11.28
N LEU A 525 4.56 0.02 -11.92
CA LEU A 525 4.37 0.84 -13.11
C LEU A 525 3.92 0.03 -14.33
N VAL A 526 4.34 -1.22 -14.49
CA VAL A 526 3.86 -2.04 -15.61
C VAL A 526 2.38 -2.41 -15.45
N GLU A 527 1.90 -2.57 -14.21
CA GLU A 527 0.48 -2.73 -13.91
C GLU A 527 -0.29 -1.44 -14.18
N ASN A 528 0.23 -0.29 -13.71
CA ASN A 528 -0.34 1.02 -13.97
C ASN A 528 -0.47 1.31 -15.47
N MET A 529 0.49 0.88 -16.30
CA MET A 529 0.42 0.98 -17.75
C MET A 529 -0.75 0.19 -18.36
N THR A 530 -1.30 -0.77 -17.64
CA THR A 530 -2.50 -1.51 -18.09
C THR A 530 -3.80 -0.80 -17.73
N LEU A 531 -3.78 0.07 -16.72
CA LEU A 531 -4.96 0.70 -16.10
C LEU A 531 -5.12 2.17 -16.49
N PHE A 532 -4.02 2.91 -16.64
CA PHE A 532 -4.03 4.36 -16.81
C PHE A 532 -3.52 4.80 -18.19
N PRO A 533 -3.88 6.02 -18.64
CA PRO A 533 -3.28 6.60 -19.82
C PRO A 533 -1.83 7.04 -19.54
N PRO A 534 -1.00 7.20 -20.60
CA PRO A 534 0.44 7.43 -20.45
C PRO A 534 0.85 8.61 -19.55
N GLU A 535 0.10 9.68 -19.57
CA GLU A 535 0.33 10.86 -18.73
C GLU A 535 0.14 10.60 -17.24
N ASN A 536 -0.58 9.53 -16.89
CA ASN A 536 -0.94 9.20 -15.52
C ASN A 536 -0.34 7.86 -15.02
N TYR A 537 0.71 7.36 -15.64
CA TYR A 537 1.32 6.10 -15.20
C TYR A 537 1.87 6.16 -13.77
N LEU A 538 2.43 7.31 -13.36
CA LEU A 538 2.97 7.52 -12.01
C LEU A 538 1.89 8.02 -11.04
N ASN A 539 1.18 9.08 -11.40
CA ASN A 539 0.28 9.76 -10.49
C ASN A 539 -1.16 9.22 -10.48
N GLY A 540 -1.50 8.36 -11.45
CA GLY A 540 -2.85 7.77 -11.56
C GLY A 540 -3.29 7.00 -10.31
N PRO A 541 -2.49 6.09 -9.74
CA PRO A 541 -2.82 5.41 -8.49
C PRO A 541 -2.75 6.35 -7.28
N GLU A 542 -1.88 7.37 -7.28
CA GLU A 542 -1.56 8.16 -6.09
C GLU A 542 -2.45 9.38 -5.91
N GLN A 543 -2.54 10.26 -6.91
CA GLN A 543 -3.17 11.56 -6.76
C GLN A 543 -4.68 11.55 -6.99
N ILE A 544 -5.39 12.44 -6.31
CA ILE A 544 -6.80 12.75 -6.57
C ILE A 544 -6.86 14.05 -7.38
N LEU A 545 -7.31 13.96 -8.64
CA LEU A 545 -7.20 15.07 -9.59
C LEU A 545 -8.48 15.88 -9.77
N GLU A 546 -9.66 15.28 -9.50
CA GLU A 546 -10.97 15.91 -9.79
C GLU A 546 -11.97 15.71 -8.66
N TYR A 547 -12.65 16.79 -8.23
CA TYR A 547 -13.79 16.68 -7.31
C TYR A 547 -15.07 16.36 -8.08
N LYS A 548 -15.65 15.17 -7.85
CA LYS A 548 -16.89 14.70 -8.45
C LYS A 548 -17.88 14.27 -7.38
N PRO A 549 -18.62 15.21 -6.79
CA PRO A 549 -19.54 14.94 -5.68
C PRO A 549 -20.61 13.91 -6.02
N ASP A 550 -21.12 13.90 -7.26
CA ASP A 550 -22.14 12.93 -7.69
C ASP A 550 -21.61 11.50 -7.66
N LEU A 551 -20.36 11.26 -8.09
CA LEU A 551 -19.75 9.93 -8.05
C LEU A 551 -19.53 9.44 -6.61
N ILE A 552 -19.16 10.33 -5.68
CA ILE A 552 -19.06 10.02 -4.25
C ILE A 552 -20.42 9.54 -3.73
N MET A 553 -21.49 10.27 -4.06
CA MET A 553 -22.84 9.91 -3.64
C MET A 553 -23.32 8.60 -4.29
N ASP A 554 -22.95 8.31 -5.51
CA ASP A 554 -23.26 7.04 -6.19
C ASP A 554 -22.63 5.85 -5.44
N VAL A 555 -21.38 5.98 -4.99
CA VAL A 555 -20.73 4.95 -4.17
C VAL A 555 -21.47 4.77 -2.84
N VAL A 556 -21.67 5.84 -2.06
CA VAL A 556 -22.37 5.77 -0.76
C VAL A 556 -23.77 5.17 -0.89
N ASN A 557 -24.51 5.56 -1.93
CA ASN A 557 -25.86 5.05 -2.19
C ASN A 557 -25.89 3.59 -2.63
N SER A 558 -24.78 3.09 -3.18
CA SER A 558 -24.64 1.68 -3.59
C SER A 558 -24.38 0.74 -2.41
N LEU A 559 -23.90 1.25 -1.27
CA LEU A 559 -23.65 0.46 -0.05
C LEU A 559 -24.96 0.14 0.68
N THR A 560 -25.82 -0.67 0.08
CA THR A 560 -27.15 -1.00 0.62
C THR A 560 -27.19 -2.37 1.29
N PRO A 561 -28.10 -2.59 2.27
CA PRO A 561 -28.26 -3.89 2.91
C PRO A 561 -28.60 -5.04 1.96
N ASP A 562 -29.33 -4.75 0.88
CA ASP A 562 -29.75 -5.78 -0.11
C ASP A 562 -28.58 -6.28 -0.97
N ARG A 563 -27.52 -5.48 -1.13
CA ARG A 563 -26.33 -5.81 -1.92
C ARG A 563 -25.15 -6.23 -1.06
N MET A 564 -25.32 -6.21 0.26
CA MET A 564 -24.29 -6.58 1.22
C MET A 564 -24.03 -8.08 1.18
N PHE A 565 -22.77 -8.46 1.08
CA PHE A 565 -22.30 -9.80 1.36
C PHE A 565 -21.41 -9.78 2.61
N VAL A 566 -21.68 -10.68 3.57
CA VAL A 566 -20.97 -10.70 4.85
C VAL A 566 -20.34 -12.06 5.09
N VAL A 567 -19.05 -12.06 5.47
CA VAL A 567 -18.36 -13.23 5.99
C VAL A 567 -18.06 -13.00 7.47
N LEU A 568 -18.57 -13.86 8.34
CA LEU A 568 -18.29 -13.85 9.78
C LEU A 568 -17.30 -14.98 10.09
N GLN A 569 -16.10 -14.62 10.52
CA GLN A 569 -15.00 -15.54 10.78
C GLN A 569 -14.84 -15.76 12.29
N SER A 570 -14.79 -17.02 12.71
CA SER A 570 -14.46 -17.38 14.09
C SER A 570 -14.13 -18.87 14.22
N PRO A 571 -13.13 -19.25 15.06
CA PRO A 571 -12.87 -20.66 15.38
C PRO A 571 -14.03 -21.32 16.15
N THR A 572 -14.91 -20.54 16.78
CA THR A 572 -16.10 -21.06 17.49
C THR A 572 -17.13 -21.69 16.55
N PHE A 573 -17.01 -21.47 15.24
CA PHE A 573 -17.89 -22.06 14.22
C PHE A 573 -17.51 -23.49 13.85
N LYS A 574 -16.48 -24.06 14.48
CA LYS A 574 -16.15 -25.48 14.33
C LYS A 574 -17.37 -26.34 14.68
N GLY A 575 -17.81 -27.15 13.74
CA GLY A 575 -19.04 -27.97 13.87
C GLY A 575 -20.32 -27.31 13.35
N ILE A 576 -20.33 -25.98 13.12
CA ILE A 576 -21.40 -25.26 12.42
C ILE A 576 -21.09 -25.21 10.92
N CYS A 577 -19.83 -24.93 10.56
CA CYS A 577 -19.32 -24.90 9.20
C CYS A 577 -19.16 -26.33 8.68
N THR A 578 -20.22 -26.88 8.11
CA THR A 578 -20.28 -28.26 7.61
C THR A 578 -19.95 -28.39 6.13
N GLU A 579 -20.03 -27.28 5.40
CA GLU A 579 -19.64 -27.23 4.00
C GLU A 579 -18.13 -27.03 3.88
N VAL A 580 -17.54 -27.60 2.84
CA VAL A 580 -16.11 -27.47 2.55
C VAL A 580 -15.94 -27.02 1.12
N GLU A 581 -15.32 -25.86 0.93
CA GLU A 581 -15.02 -25.37 -0.40
C GLU A 581 -14.09 -26.39 -1.12
N LYS A 582 -14.35 -26.59 -2.40
CA LYS A 582 -13.77 -27.69 -3.19
C LYS A 582 -12.24 -27.61 -3.27
N TRP A 583 -11.67 -26.43 -3.50
CA TRP A 583 -10.26 -26.24 -3.81
C TRP A 583 -9.45 -25.92 -2.55
N ASN A 584 -9.66 -24.75 -1.96
CA ASN A 584 -8.89 -24.32 -0.81
C ASN A 584 -9.34 -24.90 0.54
N ARG A 585 -10.36 -25.79 0.51
CA ARG A 585 -10.81 -26.58 1.67
C ARG A 585 -11.25 -25.72 2.87
N GLY A 586 -11.66 -24.49 2.63
CA GLY A 586 -12.25 -23.65 3.68
C GLY A 586 -13.55 -24.25 4.18
N SER A 587 -13.69 -24.43 5.51
CA SER A 587 -14.94 -24.89 6.12
C SER A 587 -15.86 -23.73 6.37
N TYR A 588 -17.08 -23.80 5.83
CA TYR A 588 -18.03 -22.69 5.91
C TYR A 588 -19.48 -23.17 6.06
N PHE A 589 -20.35 -22.21 6.32
CA PHE A 589 -21.82 -22.35 6.33
C PHE A 589 -22.42 -21.20 5.52
N GLU A 590 -23.27 -21.54 4.55
CA GLU A 590 -24.05 -20.57 3.76
C GLU A 590 -25.36 -20.22 4.45
N GLY A 591 -25.75 -18.95 4.40
CA GLY A 591 -27.01 -18.50 4.90
C GLY A 591 -27.45 -17.16 4.28
N ASN A 592 -28.61 -16.72 4.68
CA ASN A 592 -29.10 -15.40 4.35
C ASN A 592 -29.61 -14.71 5.62
N PHE A 593 -29.46 -13.40 5.69
CA PHE A 593 -30.16 -12.63 6.70
C PHE A 593 -31.67 -12.67 6.45
N ASP A 594 -32.43 -12.68 7.53
CA ASP A 594 -33.89 -12.59 7.46
C ASP A 594 -34.32 -11.22 6.90
N THR A 595 -35.47 -11.19 6.22
CA THR A 595 -36.01 -9.98 5.58
C THR A 595 -36.23 -8.86 6.59
N ASP A 596 -36.72 -9.19 7.79
CA ASP A 596 -36.99 -8.20 8.84
C ASP A 596 -35.69 -7.50 9.28
N PHE A 597 -34.57 -8.23 9.35
CA PHE A 597 -33.28 -7.64 9.65
C PHE A 597 -32.80 -6.72 8.54
N ILE A 598 -32.89 -7.15 7.28
CA ILE A 598 -32.55 -6.32 6.12
C ILE A 598 -33.39 -5.04 6.08
N ASP A 599 -34.69 -5.15 6.30
CA ASP A 599 -35.60 -3.98 6.30
C ASP A 599 -35.35 -3.04 7.50
N MET A 600 -34.97 -3.59 8.65
CA MET A 600 -34.50 -2.79 9.78
C MET A 600 -33.21 -2.01 9.42
N LEU A 601 -32.26 -2.62 8.71
CA LEU A 601 -31.03 -1.94 8.28
C LEU A 601 -31.31 -0.83 7.26
N LYS A 602 -32.25 -1.01 6.33
CA LYS A 602 -32.68 0.04 5.38
C LYS A 602 -33.24 1.27 6.08
N THR A 603 -33.87 1.09 7.23
CA THR A 603 -34.44 2.17 8.04
C THR A 603 -33.53 2.61 9.17
N ALA A 604 -32.30 2.08 9.23
CA ALA A 604 -31.32 2.44 10.26
C ALA A 604 -31.02 3.95 10.17
N SER A 605 -31.35 4.69 11.23
CA SER A 605 -31.04 6.10 11.34
C SER A 605 -29.94 6.34 12.36
N PRO A 606 -29.11 7.37 12.18
CA PRO A 606 -28.13 7.76 13.18
C PRO A 606 -28.84 8.01 14.52
N LYS A 607 -28.26 7.51 15.61
CA LYS A 607 -28.74 7.71 16.98
C LYS A 607 -27.68 8.38 17.81
N VAL A 608 -28.11 9.17 18.79
CA VAL A 608 -27.19 9.71 19.80
C VAL A 608 -26.55 8.55 20.55
N LEU A 609 -25.24 8.48 20.46
CA LEU A 609 -24.43 7.49 21.15
C LEU A 609 -24.07 8.04 22.55
N PRO A 610 -24.46 7.36 23.65
CA PRO A 610 -24.32 7.91 24.99
C PRO A 610 -22.89 8.32 25.36
N PHE A 611 -21.90 7.56 24.88
CA PHE A 611 -20.48 7.84 25.16
C PHE A 611 -19.93 9.03 24.37
N PHE A 612 -20.48 9.34 23.16
CA PHE A 612 -20.14 10.55 22.43
C PHE A 612 -20.99 11.76 22.82
N LYS A 613 -22.15 11.52 23.45
CA LYS A 613 -23.22 12.52 23.67
C LYS A 613 -23.71 13.18 22.36
N SER A 614 -23.51 12.52 21.24
CA SER A 614 -23.86 12.96 19.88
C SER A 614 -24.11 11.75 18.98
N GLU A 615 -24.60 11.99 17.77
CA GLU A 615 -24.59 11.03 16.67
C GLU A 615 -23.15 10.85 16.12
N PHE A 616 -22.96 9.91 15.21
CA PHE A 616 -21.77 9.80 14.38
C PHE A 616 -21.43 11.13 13.71
N LYS A 617 -20.15 11.40 13.52
CA LYS A 617 -19.64 12.63 12.91
C LYS A 617 -18.68 12.34 11.78
N LEU A 618 -18.64 13.22 10.80
CA LEU A 618 -17.52 13.32 9.87
C LEU A 618 -16.26 13.79 10.62
N PRO A 619 -15.07 13.49 10.11
CA PRO A 619 -13.81 13.97 10.68
C PRO A 619 -13.79 15.50 10.84
N GLU A 620 -13.24 15.96 11.94
CA GLU A 620 -12.93 17.37 12.14
C GLU A 620 -11.77 17.78 11.20
N PRO A 621 -11.57 19.09 10.92
CA PRO A 621 -10.46 19.54 10.08
C PRO A 621 -9.10 19.05 10.58
N ASN A 622 -8.29 18.50 9.68
CA ASN A 622 -6.95 18.03 10.01
C ASN A 622 -5.95 19.21 10.02
N LYS A 623 -5.63 19.70 11.21
CA LYS A 623 -4.72 20.83 11.44
C LYS A 623 -3.23 20.46 11.36
N TYR A 624 -2.92 19.22 11.09
CA TYR A 624 -1.54 18.73 11.03
C TYR A 624 -1.01 18.61 9.61
N ILE A 625 -1.87 18.80 8.59
CA ILE A 625 -1.42 18.84 7.19
C ILE A 625 -0.39 19.95 7.06
N PRO A 626 0.85 19.65 6.61
CA PRO A 626 1.89 20.65 6.48
C PRO A 626 1.56 21.69 5.39
N GLU A 627 1.97 22.93 5.65
CA GLU A 627 1.80 24.05 4.72
C GLU A 627 3.15 24.66 4.30
N ASP A 628 4.25 24.33 5.00
CA ASP A 628 5.58 24.88 4.78
C ASP A 628 6.57 23.74 4.55
N PHE A 629 7.18 23.73 3.38
CA PHE A 629 8.14 22.74 2.91
C PHE A 629 9.52 23.36 2.64
N GLU A 630 9.78 24.60 3.12
CA GLU A 630 11.10 25.21 2.98
C GLU A 630 12.16 24.42 3.76
N VAL A 631 13.10 23.87 3.05
CA VAL A 631 14.31 23.26 3.63
C VAL A 631 15.19 24.38 4.15
N LYS A 632 15.57 24.34 5.42
CA LYS A 632 16.43 25.35 6.02
C LYS A 632 17.87 25.10 5.63
N GLU A 633 18.49 26.08 4.97
CA GLU A 633 19.93 26.05 4.73
C GLU A 633 20.70 25.95 6.06
N SER A 634 21.74 25.12 6.09
CA SER A 634 22.63 25.02 7.24
C SER A 634 23.59 26.22 7.25
N ASP A 635 23.55 27.02 8.32
CA ASP A 635 24.54 28.10 8.58
C ASP A 635 25.91 27.55 9.00
N VAL A 636 26.11 26.24 9.02
CA VAL A 636 27.34 25.57 9.46
C VAL A 636 28.26 25.32 8.28
N GLU A 637 29.43 25.96 8.26
CA GLU A 637 30.46 25.70 7.25
C GLU A 637 31.05 24.28 7.42
N GLY A 638 30.67 23.37 6.53
CA GLY A 638 31.19 22.02 6.40
C GLY A 638 30.23 20.94 6.89
N PRO A 639 30.31 19.72 6.33
CA PRO A 639 29.43 18.62 6.72
C PRO A 639 29.69 18.23 8.17
N GLU A 640 28.73 18.50 9.05
CA GLU A 640 28.73 17.92 10.38
C GLU A 640 28.32 16.44 10.25
N THR A 641 29.29 15.56 10.23
CA THR A 641 29.10 14.12 10.10
C THR A 641 28.39 13.49 11.30
N PHE A 642 28.22 14.23 12.41
CA PHE A 642 27.65 13.72 13.66
C PHE A 642 26.72 14.74 14.32
N PRO A 643 25.66 14.27 15.00
CA PRO A 643 24.77 15.12 15.77
C PRO A 643 25.49 15.95 16.84
N VAL A 644 25.17 17.23 16.92
CA VAL A 644 25.72 18.15 17.95
C VAL A 644 24.80 18.24 19.16
N VAL A 645 25.40 18.42 20.34
CA VAL A 645 24.64 18.59 21.58
C VAL A 645 24.18 20.04 21.69
N ILE A 646 22.86 20.28 21.56
CA ILE A 646 22.27 21.61 21.70
C ILE A 646 21.73 21.89 23.09
N THR A 647 21.54 20.86 23.92
CA THR A 647 21.14 20.99 25.32
C THR A 647 21.78 19.86 26.11
N ASP A 648 22.43 20.17 27.24
CA ASP A 648 23.00 19.22 28.19
C ASP A 648 22.59 19.63 29.60
N GLU A 649 21.50 19.08 30.09
CA GLU A 649 20.92 19.34 31.41
C GLU A 649 20.89 18.06 32.24
N PRO A 650 20.88 18.11 33.56
CA PRO A 650 20.85 16.91 34.39
C PRO A 650 19.65 15.99 34.16
N THR A 651 18.59 16.51 33.58
CA THR A 651 17.32 15.80 33.31
C THR A 651 17.12 15.37 31.87
N HIS A 652 17.82 16.01 30.93
CA HIS A 652 17.68 15.72 29.51
C HIS A 652 18.87 16.22 28.71
N LYS A 653 19.18 15.49 27.64
CA LYS A 653 20.20 15.85 26.66
C LYS A 653 19.56 15.83 25.27
N VAL A 654 19.84 16.85 24.48
CA VAL A 654 19.29 16.98 23.12
C VAL A 654 20.44 17.07 22.13
N TRP A 655 20.42 16.17 21.18
CA TRP A 655 21.29 16.20 20.01
C TRP A 655 20.49 16.69 18.81
N PHE A 656 21.14 17.40 17.94
CA PHE A 656 20.55 17.93 16.71
C PHE A 656 21.49 17.69 15.54
N HIS A 657 20.96 17.29 14.41
CA HIS A 657 21.66 17.12 13.14
C HIS A 657 20.82 17.70 12.03
N VAL A 658 21.42 18.45 11.13
CA VAL A 658 20.81 18.88 9.87
C VAL A 658 21.24 17.90 8.81
N ASP A 659 20.27 17.33 8.08
CA ASP A 659 20.56 16.51 6.90
C ASP A 659 20.80 17.47 5.72
N ASP A 660 22.06 17.60 5.33
CA ASP A 660 22.54 18.39 4.20
C ASP A 660 22.84 17.53 2.96
N VAL A 661 22.50 16.22 3.03
CA VAL A 661 22.74 15.27 1.95
C VAL A 661 21.51 15.07 1.08
N PHE A 662 20.33 14.94 1.70
CA PHE A 662 19.09 14.64 0.99
C PHE A 662 18.21 15.88 0.77
N GLU A 663 18.40 16.94 1.56
CA GLU A 663 17.67 18.22 1.47
C GLU A 663 16.13 18.04 1.40
N GLU A 664 15.62 17.02 2.08
CA GLU A 664 14.18 16.71 2.13
C GLU A 664 13.51 17.50 3.25
N PRO A 665 12.26 18.00 3.05
CA PRO A 665 11.51 18.75 4.06
C PRO A 665 10.96 17.86 5.16
N GLU A 666 11.77 16.93 5.66
CA GLU A 666 11.43 15.97 6.69
C GLU A 666 12.19 16.21 8.00
N CYS A 667 11.60 15.78 9.10
CA CYS A 667 12.23 15.84 10.42
C CYS A 667 11.97 14.56 11.21
N VAL A 668 13.03 13.86 11.59
CA VAL A 668 12.95 12.68 12.45
C VAL A 668 13.23 13.05 13.90
N VAL A 669 12.28 12.78 14.80
CA VAL A 669 12.43 13.03 16.25
C VAL A 669 12.40 11.72 17.00
N ASN A 670 13.56 11.33 17.57
CA ASN A 670 13.66 10.15 18.43
C ASN A 670 13.72 10.56 19.91
N LEU A 671 12.77 10.10 20.70
CA LEU A 671 12.69 10.35 22.14
C LEU A 671 13.00 9.07 22.93
N HIS A 672 14.13 9.06 23.64
CA HIS A 672 14.52 7.97 24.51
C HIS A 672 14.29 8.34 25.97
N LEU A 673 13.44 7.57 26.67
CA LEU A 673 13.17 7.72 28.10
C LEU A 673 13.91 6.64 28.90
N PHE A 674 14.88 7.07 29.71
CA PHE A 674 15.67 6.17 30.54
C PHE A 674 15.13 6.12 31.97
N SER A 675 14.80 4.94 32.43
CA SER A 675 14.35 4.73 33.82
C SER A 675 15.02 3.51 34.44
N LYS A 676 15.71 3.69 35.55
CA LYS A 676 16.31 2.58 36.29
C LYS A 676 15.27 1.55 36.77
N ARG A 677 14.04 2.00 37.04
CA ARG A 677 12.95 1.12 37.51
C ARG A 677 12.44 0.19 36.41
N VAL A 678 12.40 0.64 35.17
CA VAL A 678 11.90 -0.17 34.05
C VAL A 678 12.76 -1.42 33.84
N CYS A 679 14.08 -1.28 33.98
CA CYS A 679 15.03 -2.38 33.77
C CYS A 679 15.43 -3.11 35.04
N GLU A 680 14.77 -2.83 36.18
CA GLU A 680 15.12 -3.42 37.48
C GLU A 680 14.93 -4.94 37.52
N ASN A 681 13.87 -5.42 36.88
CA ASN A 681 13.57 -6.85 36.77
C ASN A 681 12.59 -7.12 35.61
N VAL A 682 12.47 -8.38 35.20
CA VAL A 682 11.62 -8.83 34.09
C VAL A 682 10.15 -8.43 34.25
N ARG A 683 9.63 -8.48 35.49
CA ARG A 683 8.23 -8.11 35.77
C ARG A 683 7.99 -6.63 35.50
N THR A 684 8.89 -5.75 35.97
CA THR A 684 8.77 -4.30 35.77
C THR A 684 8.89 -3.95 34.30
N TYR A 685 9.79 -4.61 33.58
CA TYR A 685 9.94 -4.47 32.14
C TYR A 685 8.64 -4.87 31.40
N ALA A 686 8.08 -6.05 31.69
CA ALA A 686 6.84 -6.52 31.09
C ALA A 686 5.64 -5.59 31.38
N ILE A 687 5.55 -5.05 32.62
CA ILE A 687 4.53 -4.05 32.98
C ILE A 687 4.72 -2.77 32.18
N ASN A 688 5.95 -2.33 31.95
CA ASN A 688 6.21 -1.14 31.12
C ASN A 688 5.84 -1.36 29.66
N CYS A 689 6.18 -2.51 29.08
CA CYS A 689 5.73 -2.85 27.71
C CYS A 689 4.20 -2.81 27.60
N LEU A 690 3.50 -3.43 28.55
CA LEU A 690 2.03 -3.39 28.59
C LEU A 690 1.51 -1.95 28.78
N TYR A 691 2.17 -1.14 29.60
CA TYR A 691 1.79 0.26 29.82
C TYR A 691 1.94 1.07 28.51
N VAL A 692 3.06 0.90 27.79
CA VAL A 692 3.30 1.58 26.51
C VAL A 692 2.22 1.18 25.49
N GLU A 693 1.92 -0.11 25.39
CA GLU A 693 0.86 -0.60 24.48
C GLU A 693 -0.51 0.01 24.85
N LEU A 694 -0.89 -0.01 26.12
CA LEU A 694 -2.14 0.60 26.58
C LEU A 694 -2.17 2.12 26.36
N TYR A 695 -1.02 2.78 26.48
CA TYR A 695 -0.90 4.20 26.21
C TYR A 695 -1.11 4.49 24.72
N CYS A 696 -0.45 3.75 23.82
CA CYS A 696 -0.64 3.86 22.37
C CYS A 696 -2.11 3.64 21.98
N GLN A 697 -2.73 2.59 22.49
CA GLN A 697 -4.15 2.29 22.26
C GLN A 697 -5.07 3.42 22.79
N ARG A 698 -4.75 4.00 23.95
CA ARG A 698 -5.54 5.08 24.55
C ARG A 698 -5.42 6.40 23.81
N THR A 699 -4.29 6.65 23.17
CA THR A 699 -3.98 7.90 22.48
C THR A 699 -4.18 7.80 20.97
N ALA A 700 -4.42 6.61 20.41
CA ALA A 700 -4.60 6.38 18.99
C ALA A 700 -5.63 7.33 18.34
N GLU A 701 -6.83 7.47 18.91
CA GLU A 701 -7.83 8.43 18.43
C GLU A 701 -7.34 9.89 18.43
N LEU A 702 -6.47 10.27 19.35
CA LEU A 702 -5.98 11.64 19.50
C LEU A 702 -4.92 11.98 18.45
N PHE A 703 -4.07 11.00 18.13
CA PHE A 703 -2.96 11.17 17.20
C PHE A 703 -3.30 10.73 15.77
N TYR A 704 -4.45 10.11 15.55
CA TYR A 704 -4.84 9.57 14.25
C TYR A 704 -4.73 10.60 13.11
N SER A 705 -5.27 11.82 13.32
CA SER A 705 -5.18 12.89 12.31
C SER A 705 -3.74 13.37 12.07
N ALA A 706 -2.86 13.25 13.07
CA ALA A 706 -1.44 13.56 12.92
C ALA A 706 -0.75 12.49 12.07
N GLY A 707 -1.04 11.20 12.36
CA GLY A 707 -0.53 10.08 11.56
C GLY A 707 -0.96 10.16 10.09
N LEU A 708 -2.21 10.54 9.82
CA LEU A 708 -2.69 10.76 8.44
C LEU A 708 -1.93 11.88 7.69
N ALA A 709 -1.32 12.81 8.41
CA ALA A 709 -0.54 13.91 7.86
C ALA A 709 0.98 13.65 7.91
N GLY A 710 1.41 12.39 8.02
CA GLY A 710 2.82 12.00 8.01
C GLY A 710 3.55 12.10 9.36
N LEU A 711 2.88 12.47 10.46
CA LEU A 711 3.48 12.52 11.81
C LEU A 711 3.34 11.16 12.50
N SER A 712 4.22 10.22 12.21
CA SER A 712 4.22 8.84 12.74
C SER A 712 5.05 8.69 14.02
#